data_931c527bb218a6fed3fafffe2a6ad6c0
#
_entry.id   931c527bb218a6fed3fafffe2a6ad6c0
#
_cell.length_a   1.000
_cell.length_b   1.000
_cell.length_c   1.000
_cell.angle_alpha   90.00
_cell.angle_beta   90.00
_cell.angle_gamma   90.00
#
_symmetry.space_group_name_H-M   'P 1'
#
loop_
_entity.id
_entity.type
_entity.pdbx_description
1 polymer ?
#
loop_
_entity_poly.entity_id
_entity_poly.type
_entity_poly.pdbx_seq_one_letter_code
_entity_poly.pdbx_strand_id
1 'polypeptide(L)'
;MNGSIVVKPALAERFETFLRQGRVFFFGAPCGFGKSTLAEALLAGRPVVRRSVSDADFSLPRAEEEWSTLLLDDLQLMQEESDWQALCELIRSSPQRRFVLLSRAAPPGCLMAFQYTGLMTVVDGDGLLFDREDVRKLFQASGVEVTESEITGILKESSGHPLGVAITARSMAEGKPFGPELVAQTFHEVFFYFEAAIYQRFDLPVRRFLLELASFESFDPEMARMVSGDPHAGELLDWLQRHTSMLRCDGIRHFYFWPQFRAFLLWEMDREYTDEKRRALFSRGGLYYELKEDYPRALDCYSKGGDHSKVSELLIRNAELHPGMGHYHEMEKYYRALPEQEILASPSLMQGMSMLCALASDYAGSERWYEELRQFSQRRGRGDAAGRQARSRLAWLDISLPQRGVEGLTESIPAAFRLMVSKEVVLPPFSVTSALPSIMNGGKDFSEWSKRDDMLYHTLRIPAETILGRDGVGLADCAIAESKFEKGEDISVRMLALIQRMNDIRRSGTPDIELAATGLLARSQLAAGRADDARHTVQSLRDRFADDGLTRFLPNMDAMLCRVALHTGDLDSTDIWYREKAPRDPMHINIMRRYQYLTQAMVEITNGRLDEALLTLAPVEPYCISCARHIDGIHLALLRAIALYRKKDAAWEAYLMDALTEAAGYGFIRTVSVYGTALLPLLEECCFTASPAWFRRLMGDVRAQAACYPAFLQPRLSHGEALTETELQVLRLVCADKSNAEIGQIMDIKLPTVKTHVSHILDKLGVNRRSEAKTAAKKLWLVPEER
;
A
#
# COMPACT_ATOMS: atom_id res chain seq x y z
N MET A 1 -32.01 7.07 -34.03
CA MET A 1 -30.61 6.76 -33.78
C MET A 1 -30.49 5.25 -33.66
N ASN A 2 -29.99 4.55 -34.67
CA ASN A 2 -29.65 3.15 -34.58
C ASN A 2 -28.26 3.05 -33.91
N GLY A 3 -28.23 3.34 -32.63
CA GLY A 3 -27.02 3.20 -31.80
C GLY A 3 -26.80 1.73 -31.47
N SER A 4 -25.58 1.29 -31.59
CA SER A 4 -25.14 -0.05 -31.18
C SER A 4 -25.41 -0.26 -29.71
N ILE A 5 -26.33 -1.17 -29.37
CA ILE A 5 -26.72 -1.45 -27.97
C ILE A 5 -25.96 -2.67 -27.52
N VAL A 6 -25.24 -2.55 -26.41
CA VAL A 6 -24.54 -3.69 -25.77
C VAL A 6 -25.41 -4.23 -24.65
N VAL A 7 -25.82 -5.49 -24.76
CA VAL A 7 -26.51 -6.24 -23.70
C VAL A 7 -25.52 -7.22 -23.11
N LYS A 8 -25.29 -7.13 -21.81
CA LYS A 8 -24.41 -8.07 -21.09
C LYS A 8 -24.99 -9.49 -21.14
N PRO A 9 -24.18 -10.52 -21.41
CA PRO A 9 -24.68 -11.92 -21.46
C PRO A 9 -25.38 -12.32 -20.16
N ALA A 10 -24.81 -11.98 -19.00
CA ALA A 10 -25.42 -12.29 -17.72
C ALA A 10 -26.80 -11.59 -17.52
N LEU A 11 -26.94 -10.37 -18.01
CA LEU A 11 -28.24 -9.64 -17.98
C LEU A 11 -29.26 -10.28 -18.90
N ALA A 12 -28.85 -10.66 -20.10
CA ALA A 12 -29.73 -11.37 -21.08
C ALA A 12 -30.21 -12.69 -20.49
N GLU A 13 -29.34 -13.49 -19.87
CA GLU A 13 -29.71 -14.77 -19.22
C GLU A 13 -30.68 -14.56 -18.06
N ARG A 14 -30.45 -13.56 -17.21
CA ARG A 14 -31.38 -13.19 -16.12
C ARG A 14 -32.73 -12.76 -16.67
N PHE A 15 -32.74 -12.03 -17.79
CA PHE A 15 -33.97 -11.59 -18.44
C PHE A 15 -34.75 -12.76 -19.06
N GLU A 16 -34.08 -13.71 -19.74
CA GLU A 16 -34.73 -14.92 -20.26
C GLU A 16 -35.27 -15.80 -19.12
N THR A 17 -34.56 -15.89 -17.99
CA THR A 17 -35.06 -16.59 -16.80
C THR A 17 -36.33 -15.93 -16.25
N PHE A 18 -36.34 -14.61 -16.17
CA PHE A 18 -37.51 -13.83 -15.79
C PHE A 18 -38.69 -14.11 -16.72
N LEU A 19 -38.49 -14.13 -18.02
CA LEU A 19 -39.57 -14.40 -19.00
C LEU A 19 -40.18 -15.80 -18.83
N ARG A 20 -39.43 -16.76 -18.35
CA ARG A 20 -39.91 -18.13 -18.10
C ARG A 20 -40.61 -18.27 -16.75
N GLN A 21 -40.08 -17.76 -15.69
CA GLN A 21 -40.46 -18.05 -14.31
C GLN A 21 -40.82 -16.84 -13.44
N GLY A 22 -40.25 -15.66 -13.76
CA GLY A 22 -40.50 -14.41 -13.03
C GLY A 22 -41.79 -13.70 -13.42
N ARG A 23 -42.15 -12.69 -12.66
CA ARG A 23 -43.27 -11.78 -12.94
C ARG A 23 -42.84 -10.34 -13.16
N VAL A 24 -41.83 -9.90 -12.42
CA VAL A 24 -41.36 -8.52 -12.42
C VAL A 24 -39.86 -8.49 -12.73
N PHE A 25 -39.46 -7.67 -13.67
CA PHE A 25 -38.08 -7.32 -13.92
C PHE A 25 -37.91 -5.82 -13.65
N PHE A 26 -37.18 -5.47 -12.60
CA PHE A 26 -37.06 -4.11 -12.13
C PHE A 26 -35.65 -3.57 -12.41
N PHE A 27 -35.55 -2.47 -13.15
CA PHE A 27 -34.33 -1.71 -13.35
C PHE A 27 -34.35 -0.49 -12.40
N GLY A 28 -33.54 -0.54 -11.35
CA GLY A 28 -33.40 0.52 -10.36
C GLY A 28 -32.02 1.17 -10.44
N ALA A 29 -31.82 2.15 -11.32
CA ALA A 29 -30.52 2.79 -11.52
C ALA A 29 -30.67 4.28 -11.85
N PRO A 30 -29.64 5.12 -11.59
CA PRO A 30 -29.70 6.54 -11.88
C PRO A 30 -29.98 6.86 -13.36
N CYS A 31 -30.17 8.14 -13.68
CA CYS A 31 -30.26 8.58 -15.07
C CYS A 31 -28.95 8.36 -15.82
N GLY A 32 -28.99 8.17 -17.14
CA GLY A 32 -27.82 7.93 -17.98
C GLY A 32 -27.28 6.49 -17.93
N PHE A 33 -27.89 5.57 -17.16
CA PHE A 33 -27.46 4.15 -17.11
C PHE A 33 -28.05 3.27 -18.21
N GLY A 34 -28.78 3.84 -19.16
CA GLY A 34 -29.30 3.13 -20.33
C GLY A 34 -30.47 2.18 -20.08
N LYS A 35 -31.19 2.32 -18.95
CA LYS A 35 -32.33 1.45 -18.56
C LYS A 35 -33.36 1.27 -19.67
N SER A 36 -33.91 2.38 -20.19
CA SER A 36 -34.94 2.36 -21.23
C SER A 36 -34.42 1.76 -22.54
N THR A 37 -33.17 2.09 -22.92
CA THR A 37 -32.52 1.52 -24.11
C THR A 37 -32.32 0.00 -23.99
N LEU A 38 -31.89 -0.48 -22.82
CA LEU A 38 -31.68 -1.92 -22.54
C LEU A 38 -33.02 -2.67 -22.47
N ALA A 39 -34.02 -2.08 -21.84
CA ALA A 39 -35.35 -2.69 -21.76
C ALA A 39 -35.96 -2.85 -23.17
N GLU A 40 -35.86 -1.84 -24.03
CA GLU A 40 -36.33 -1.89 -25.42
C GLU A 40 -35.55 -2.95 -26.22
N ALA A 41 -34.24 -3.05 -26.04
CA ALA A 41 -33.43 -4.07 -26.72
C ALA A 41 -33.79 -5.50 -26.28
N LEU A 42 -33.97 -5.72 -24.97
CA LEU A 42 -34.37 -7.01 -24.42
C LEU A 42 -35.79 -7.42 -24.79
N LEU A 43 -36.68 -6.46 -25.04
CA LEU A 43 -38.08 -6.67 -25.46
C LEU A 43 -38.27 -6.66 -26.97
N ALA A 44 -37.21 -6.45 -27.75
CA ALA A 44 -37.29 -6.38 -29.21
C ALA A 44 -37.97 -7.63 -29.81
N GLY A 45 -38.92 -7.41 -30.75
CA GLY A 45 -39.66 -8.48 -31.41
C GLY A 45 -40.79 -9.11 -30.55
N ARG A 46 -41.10 -8.59 -29.37
CA ARG A 46 -42.14 -9.08 -28.47
C ARG A 46 -43.32 -8.11 -28.39
N PRO A 47 -44.58 -8.59 -28.20
CA PRO A 47 -45.72 -7.73 -27.97
C PRO A 47 -45.62 -7.08 -26.57
N VAL A 48 -45.48 -5.73 -26.55
CA VAL A 48 -45.29 -4.97 -25.34
C VAL A 48 -46.18 -3.75 -25.31
N VAL A 49 -46.96 -3.55 -24.25
CA VAL A 49 -47.64 -2.30 -23.94
C VAL A 49 -46.70 -1.39 -23.18
N ARG A 50 -46.52 -0.17 -23.62
CA ARG A 50 -45.64 0.84 -23.06
C ARG A 50 -46.45 1.94 -22.40
N ARG A 51 -46.06 2.32 -21.19
CA ARG A 51 -46.60 3.46 -20.45
C ARG A 51 -45.47 4.18 -19.71
N SER A 52 -45.56 5.48 -19.62
CA SER A 52 -44.68 6.27 -18.76
C SER A 52 -45.49 7.04 -17.73
N VAL A 53 -45.04 7.03 -16.48
CA VAL A 53 -45.67 7.84 -15.43
C VAL A 53 -45.53 9.35 -15.70
N SER A 54 -44.61 9.74 -16.58
CA SER A 54 -44.43 11.11 -17.03
C SER A 54 -45.52 11.59 -18.03
N ASP A 55 -46.32 10.68 -18.60
CA ASP A 55 -47.35 11.02 -19.56
C ASP A 55 -48.54 11.68 -18.85
N ALA A 56 -49.08 12.75 -19.44
CA ALA A 56 -50.18 13.54 -18.83
C ALA A 56 -51.48 12.75 -18.62
N ASP A 57 -51.66 11.67 -19.41
CA ASP A 57 -52.80 10.77 -19.38
C ASP A 57 -52.47 9.39 -18.76
N PHE A 58 -51.41 9.32 -17.98
CA PHE A 58 -50.96 8.07 -17.38
C PHE A 58 -52.08 7.40 -16.57
N SER A 59 -52.27 6.11 -16.87
CA SER A 59 -53.09 5.21 -16.06
C SER A 59 -52.57 3.80 -16.17
N LEU A 60 -52.66 3.01 -15.12
CA LEU A 60 -52.36 1.59 -15.18
C LEU A 60 -53.36 0.87 -16.09
N PRO A 61 -52.90 -0.04 -16.96
CA PRO A 61 -53.82 -0.81 -17.80
C PRO A 61 -54.75 -1.66 -16.95
N ARG A 62 -56.01 -1.80 -17.39
CA ARG A 62 -57.01 -2.60 -16.68
C ARG A 62 -56.71 -4.08 -16.85
N ALA A 63 -57.09 -4.89 -15.88
CA ALA A 63 -56.89 -6.36 -15.94
C ALA A 63 -57.60 -7.02 -17.13
N GLU A 64 -58.63 -6.37 -17.66
CA GLU A 64 -59.50 -6.83 -18.78
C GLU A 64 -58.87 -6.55 -20.13
N GLU A 65 -57.85 -5.66 -20.23
CA GLU A 65 -57.19 -5.35 -21.49
C GLU A 65 -56.27 -6.50 -21.92
N GLU A 66 -56.20 -6.80 -23.25
CA GLU A 66 -55.33 -7.86 -23.78
C GLU A 66 -53.89 -7.38 -23.91
N TRP A 67 -53.03 -7.82 -23.06
CA TRP A 67 -51.59 -7.62 -23.12
C TRP A 67 -50.81 -8.73 -22.43
N SER A 68 -49.60 -9.03 -22.88
CA SER A 68 -48.74 -10.08 -22.30
C SER A 68 -47.63 -9.51 -21.45
N THR A 69 -47.04 -8.42 -21.90
CA THR A 69 -45.92 -7.74 -21.23
C THR A 69 -46.19 -6.23 -21.13
N LEU A 70 -46.01 -5.66 -19.97
CA LEU A 70 -46.14 -4.23 -19.68
C LEU A 70 -44.76 -3.65 -19.34
N LEU A 71 -44.32 -2.64 -20.07
CA LEU A 71 -43.18 -1.80 -19.76
C LEU A 71 -43.69 -0.49 -19.15
N LEU A 72 -43.32 -0.24 -17.90
CA LEU A 72 -43.58 0.99 -17.18
C LEU A 72 -42.29 1.77 -16.94
N ASP A 73 -42.21 2.99 -17.44
CA ASP A 73 -41.06 3.87 -17.25
C ASP A 73 -41.38 5.02 -16.28
N ASP A 74 -40.32 5.65 -15.77
CA ASP A 74 -40.34 6.80 -14.85
C ASP A 74 -41.14 6.54 -13.55
N LEU A 75 -41.11 5.33 -13.02
CA LEU A 75 -41.79 4.94 -11.80
C LEU A 75 -41.42 5.76 -10.56
N GLN A 76 -40.28 6.46 -10.56
CA GLN A 76 -39.89 7.37 -9.47
C GLN A 76 -40.85 8.58 -9.35
N LEU A 77 -41.70 8.82 -10.32
CA LEU A 77 -42.70 9.87 -10.27
C LEU A 77 -44.00 9.43 -9.57
N MET A 78 -44.16 8.15 -9.27
CA MET A 78 -45.27 7.64 -8.42
C MET A 78 -45.03 8.04 -6.97
N GLN A 79 -45.71 9.10 -6.51
CA GLN A 79 -45.50 9.64 -5.14
C GLN A 79 -46.50 9.07 -4.14
N GLU A 80 -47.70 8.71 -4.58
CA GLU A 80 -48.76 8.23 -3.72
C GLU A 80 -48.61 6.73 -3.42
N GLU A 81 -48.75 6.36 -2.18
CA GLU A 81 -48.72 4.94 -1.75
C GLU A 81 -49.86 4.12 -2.41
N SER A 82 -50.99 4.76 -2.68
CA SER A 82 -52.12 4.19 -3.40
C SER A 82 -51.77 3.68 -4.78
N ASP A 83 -50.89 4.40 -5.54
CA ASP A 83 -50.48 4.02 -6.88
C ASP A 83 -49.59 2.77 -6.85
N TRP A 84 -48.67 2.71 -5.86
CA TRP A 84 -47.85 1.54 -5.66
C TRP A 84 -48.66 0.30 -5.24
N GLN A 85 -49.70 0.51 -4.38
CA GLN A 85 -50.62 -0.55 -3.98
C GLN A 85 -51.43 -1.04 -5.18
N ALA A 86 -51.92 -0.15 -6.04
CA ALA A 86 -52.62 -0.49 -7.28
C ALA A 86 -51.75 -1.30 -8.23
N LEU A 87 -50.47 -0.92 -8.40
CA LEU A 87 -49.51 -1.67 -9.20
C LEU A 87 -49.26 -3.07 -8.62
N CYS A 88 -49.09 -3.18 -7.29
CA CYS A 88 -48.89 -4.48 -6.62
C CYS A 88 -50.12 -5.38 -6.80
N GLU A 89 -51.33 -4.82 -6.74
CA GLU A 89 -52.58 -5.57 -6.97
C GLU A 89 -52.71 -6.03 -8.44
N LEU A 90 -52.37 -5.18 -9.38
CA LEU A 90 -52.31 -5.54 -10.79
C LEU A 90 -51.34 -6.69 -11.05
N ILE A 91 -50.15 -6.68 -10.43
CA ILE A 91 -49.16 -7.76 -10.53
C ILE A 91 -49.73 -9.07 -9.93
N ARG A 92 -50.40 -9.00 -8.77
CA ARG A 92 -50.98 -10.18 -8.12
C ARG A 92 -52.13 -10.76 -8.90
N SER A 93 -53.03 -9.90 -9.41
CA SER A 93 -54.24 -10.31 -10.16
C SER A 93 -53.93 -10.85 -11.58
N SER A 94 -52.69 -10.63 -12.08
CA SER A 94 -52.31 -10.96 -13.44
C SER A 94 -51.16 -11.98 -13.50
N PRO A 95 -51.40 -13.28 -13.07
CA PRO A 95 -50.32 -14.25 -12.87
C PRO A 95 -49.62 -14.70 -14.15
N GLN A 96 -50.26 -14.54 -15.33
CA GLN A 96 -49.67 -14.91 -16.61
C GLN A 96 -48.94 -13.81 -17.32
N ARG A 97 -48.96 -12.58 -16.75
CA ARG A 97 -48.40 -11.37 -17.37
C ARG A 97 -47.02 -11.06 -16.82
N ARG A 98 -46.21 -10.31 -17.60
CA ARG A 98 -44.86 -9.88 -17.27
C ARG A 98 -44.82 -8.37 -17.15
N PHE A 99 -44.07 -7.90 -16.15
CA PHE A 99 -43.89 -6.48 -15.84
C PHE A 99 -42.41 -6.13 -15.93
N VAL A 100 -42.04 -5.19 -16.79
CA VAL A 100 -40.70 -4.61 -16.86
C VAL A 100 -40.83 -3.19 -16.33
N LEU A 101 -40.21 -2.94 -15.19
CA LEU A 101 -40.36 -1.72 -14.41
C LEU A 101 -39.03 -0.92 -14.42
N LEU A 102 -39.10 0.33 -14.84
CA LEU A 102 -37.93 1.20 -14.90
C LEU A 102 -38.08 2.34 -13.89
N SER A 103 -37.09 2.50 -13.05
CA SER A 103 -37.07 3.57 -12.04
C SER A 103 -35.67 4.16 -11.90
N ARG A 104 -35.61 5.44 -11.49
CA ARG A 104 -34.38 6.08 -11.05
C ARG A 104 -34.13 5.85 -9.55
N ALA A 105 -34.97 5.08 -8.90
CA ALA A 105 -34.90 4.75 -7.49
C ALA A 105 -34.90 3.22 -7.27
N ALA A 106 -34.51 2.79 -6.10
CA ALA A 106 -34.65 1.39 -5.68
C ALA A 106 -36.14 0.98 -5.60
N PRO A 107 -36.48 -0.32 -5.72
CA PRO A 107 -37.86 -0.76 -5.55
C PRO A 107 -38.38 -0.41 -4.16
N PRO A 108 -39.62 0.11 -4.06
CA PRO A 108 -40.22 0.42 -2.77
C PRO A 108 -40.57 -0.86 -1.98
N GLY A 109 -40.78 -0.70 -0.67
CA GLY A 109 -41.02 -1.82 0.24
C GLY A 109 -42.16 -2.74 -0.15
N CYS A 110 -43.23 -2.21 -0.76
CA CYS A 110 -44.38 -3.00 -1.23
C CYS A 110 -44.03 -4.00 -2.34
N LEU A 111 -43.00 -3.70 -3.19
CA LEU A 111 -42.52 -4.61 -4.23
C LEU A 111 -41.53 -5.64 -3.69
N MET A 112 -40.89 -5.43 -2.54
CA MET A 112 -39.87 -6.34 -2.01
C MET A 112 -40.41 -7.73 -1.73
N ALA A 113 -41.71 -7.87 -1.44
CA ALA A 113 -42.34 -9.16 -1.26
C ALA A 113 -42.20 -10.07 -2.51
N PHE A 114 -42.24 -9.48 -3.71
CA PHE A 114 -42.04 -10.23 -4.95
C PHE A 114 -40.59 -10.65 -5.14
N GLN A 115 -39.63 -9.88 -4.64
CA GLN A 115 -38.21 -10.25 -4.66
C GLN A 115 -37.94 -11.42 -3.72
N TYR A 116 -38.41 -11.37 -2.49
CA TYR A 116 -38.22 -12.43 -1.49
C TYR A 116 -38.93 -13.75 -1.88
N THR A 117 -39.99 -13.67 -2.67
CA THR A 117 -40.66 -14.87 -3.22
C THR A 117 -40.08 -15.37 -4.54
N GLY A 118 -39.00 -14.77 -5.02
CA GLY A 118 -38.33 -15.13 -6.31
C GLY A 118 -39.11 -14.72 -7.56
N LEU A 119 -40.17 -13.91 -7.43
CA LEU A 119 -40.99 -13.47 -8.55
C LEU A 119 -40.50 -12.15 -9.17
N MET A 120 -39.59 -11.42 -8.49
CA MET A 120 -38.99 -10.20 -9.00
C MET A 120 -37.46 -10.35 -9.09
N THR A 121 -36.93 -9.96 -10.24
CA THR A 121 -35.50 -9.76 -10.47
C THR A 121 -35.20 -8.28 -10.47
N VAL A 122 -34.23 -7.84 -9.66
CA VAL A 122 -33.80 -6.45 -9.59
C VAL A 122 -32.43 -6.32 -10.25
N VAL A 123 -32.26 -5.31 -11.09
CA VAL A 123 -30.99 -4.88 -11.68
C VAL A 123 -30.73 -3.45 -11.21
N ASP A 124 -29.66 -3.27 -10.48
CA ASP A 124 -29.21 -1.98 -9.96
C ASP A 124 -28.20 -1.28 -10.90
N GLY A 125 -27.69 -0.13 -10.47
CA GLY A 125 -26.71 0.62 -11.24
C GLY A 125 -25.39 -0.13 -11.42
N ASP A 126 -24.93 -0.90 -10.43
CA ASP A 126 -23.69 -1.66 -10.54
C ASP A 126 -23.77 -2.74 -11.63
N GLY A 127 -24.92 -3.38 -11.76
CA GLY A 127 -25.18 -4.34 -12.83
C GLY A 127 -25.18 -3.74 -14.24
N LEU A 128 -25.30 -2.42 -14.34
CA LEU A 128 -25.36 -1.70 -15.63
C LEU A 128 -24.05 -0.99 -16.00
N LEU A 129 -23.09 -0.83 -15.09
CA LEU A 129 -21.78 -0.24 -15.42
C LEU A 129 -21.05 -1.07 -16.46
N PHE A 130 -20.42 -0.43 -17.41
CA PHE A 130 -19.63 -1.10 -18.46
C PHE A 130 -18.27 -1.56 -17.91
N ASP A 131 -17.93 -2.80 -18.21
CA ASP A 131 -16.60 -3.35 -18.01
C ASP A 131 -15.73 -3.25 -19.29
N ARG A 132 -14.53 -3.82 -19.28
CA ARG A 132 -13.60 -3.79 -20.42
C ARG A 132 -14.20 -4.43 -21.67
N GLU A 133 -14.93 -5.51 -21.50
CA GLU A 133 -15.51 -6.25 -22.63
C GLU A 133 -16.72 -5.51 -23.20
N ASP A 134 -17.54 -4.90 -22.35
CA ASP A 134 -18.66 -4.08 -22.77
C ASP A 134 -18.20 -2.86 -23.57
N VAL A 135 -17.15 -2.17 -23.12
CA VAL A 135 -16.52 -1.06 -23.85
C VAL A 135 -16.06 -1.54 -25.23
N ARG A 136 -15.29 -2.63 -25.29
CA ARG A 136 -14.79 -3.18 -26.55
C ARG A 136 -15.94 -3.50 -27.53
N LYS A 137 -17.00 -4.15 -27.05
CA LYS A 137 -18.18 -4.48 -27.86
C LYS A 137 -18.89 -3.23 -28.38
N LEU A 138 -19.06 -2.21 -27.54
CA LEU A 138 -19.71 -0.96 -27.95
C LEU A 138 -18.93 -0.25 -29.06
N PHE A 139 -17.61 -0.13 -28.89
CA PHE A 139 -16.75 0.53 -29.86
C PHE A 139 -16.67 -0.25 -31.17
N GLN A 140 -16.54 -1.56 -31.12
CA GLN A 140 -16.59 -2.43 -32.30
C GLN A 140 -17.92 -2.30 -33.05
N ALA A 141 -19.03 -2.29 -32.31
CA ALA A 141 -20.35 -2.10 -32.92
C ALA A 141 -20.56 -0.68 -33.46
N SER A 142 -19.80 0.29 -32.99
CA SER A 142 -19.76 1.67 -33.53
C SER A 142 -18.76 1.85 -34.67
N GLY A 143 -18.07 0.80 -35.10
CA GLY A 143 -17.09 0.83 -36.18
C GLY A 143 -15.74 1.45 -35.78
N VAL A 144 -15.40 1.50 -34.51
CA VAL A 144 -14.17 2.09 -33.97
C VAL A 144 -13.30 1.00 -33.36
N GLU A 145 -12.05 0.92 -33.79
CA GLU A 145 -11.04 0.08 -33.12
C GLU A 145 -10.40 0.85 -31.98
N VAL A 146 -10.32 0.24 -30.82
CA VAL A 146 -9.72 0.81 -29.60
C VAL A 146 -8.62 -0.09 -29.06
N THR A 147 -7.55 0.53 -28.62
CA THR A 147 -6.42 -0.15 -27.97
C THR A 147 -6.73 -0.44 -26.49
N GLU A 148 -6.01 -1.39 -25.88
CA GLU A 148 -6.15 -1.70 -24.44
C GLU A 148 -5.81 -0.49 -23.53
N SER A 149 -4.92 0.38 -23.99
CA SER A 149 -4.60 1.63 -23.29
C SER A 149 -5.77 2.60 -23.30
N GLU A 150 -6.42 2.76 -24.44
CA GLU A 150 -7.61 3.61 -24.60
C GLU A 150 -8.80 3.07 -23.80
N ILE A 151 -9.05 1.75 -23.83
CA ILE A 151 -10.09 1.13 -22.98
C ILE A 151 -9.83 1.43 -21.51
N THR A 152 -8.57 1.32 -21.06
CA THR A 152 -8.19 1.64 -19.67
C THR A 152 -8.43 3.12 -19.35
N GLY A 153 -8.08 4.02 -20.26
CA GLY A 153 -8.34 5.45 -20.15
C GLY A 153 -9.84 5.78 -20.09
N ILE A 154 -10.62 5.21 -21.01
CA ILE A 154 -12.07 5.41 -21.08
C ILE A 154 -12.75 4.96 -19.77
N LEU A 155 -12.40 3.79 -19.27
CA LEU A 155 -12.95 3.29 -18.00
C LEU A 155 -12.51 4.11 -16.79
N LYS A 156 -11.27 4.58 -16.77
CA LYS A 156 -10.78 5.46 -15.71
C LYS A 156 -11.58 6.76 -15.65
N GLU A 157 -11.80 7.39 -16.79
CA GLU A 157 -12.49 8.69 -16.87
C GLU A 157 -14.02 8.56 -16.72
N SER A 158 -14.63 7.54 -17.34
CA SER A 158 -16.08 7.32 -17.26
C SER A 158 -16.54 6.58 -16.00
N SER A 159 -15.64 5.92 -15.27
CA SER A 159 -15.99 4.95 -14.21
C SER A 159 -16.99 3.88 -14.68
N GLY A 160 -16.95 3.53 -15.97
CA GLY A 160 -17.89 2.59 -16.59
C GLY A 160 -19.31 3.13 -16.81
N HIS A 161 -19.55 4.43 -16.61
CA HIS A 161 -20.89 5.04 -16.78
C HIS A 161 -21.39 4.95 -18.24
N PRO A 162 -22.51 4.27 -18.51
CA PRO A 162 -22.91 3.94 -19.89
C PRO A 162 -23.09 5.16 -20.80
N LEU A 163 -23.68 6.25 -20.31
CA LEU A 163 -23.84 7.48 -21.11
C LEU A 163 -22.48 8.08 -21.48
N GLY A 164 -21.54 8.17 -20.54
CA GLY A 164 -20.21 8.71 -20.83
C GLY A 164 -19.45 7.87 -21.85
N VAL A 165 -19.49 6.54 -21.71
CA VAL A 165 -18.86 5.62 -22.67
C VAL A 165 -19.52 5.73 -24.04
N ALA A 166 -20.85 5.83 -24.12
CA ALA A 166 -21.58 5.96 -25.39
C ALA A 166 -21.31 7.29 -26.11
N ILE A 167 -21.18 8.40 -25.38
CA ILE A 167 -20.79 9.71 -25.95
C ILE A 167 -19.37 9.64 -26.50
N THR A 168 -18.44 9.04 -25.75
CA THR A 168 -17.05 8.85 -26.20
C THR A 168 -17.01 8.00 -27.48
N ALA A 169 -17.73 6.87 -27.51
CA ALA A 169 -17.78 6.00 -28.68
C ALA A 169 -18.34 6.72 -29.93
N ARG A 170 -19.42 7.52 -29.77
CA ARG A 170 -19.98 8.32 -30.83
C ARG A 170 -18.97 9.34 -31.39
N SER A 171 -18.33 10.08 -30.50
CA SER A 171 -17.35 11.11 -30.87
C SER A 171 -16.12 10.52 -31.58
N MET A 172 -15.67 9.35 -31.15
CA MET A 172 -14.56 8.64 -31.80
C MET A 172 -15.00 8.08 -33.16
N ALA A 173 -16.25 7.65 -33.33
CA ALA A 173 -16.81 7.25 -34.61
C ALA A 173 -16.94 8.44 -35.60
N GLU A 174 -17.07 9.66 -35.10
CA GLU A 174 -17.01 10.91 -35.87
C GLU A 174 -15.57 11.33 -36.22
N GLY A 175 -14.56 10.53 -35.84
CA GLY A 175 -13.15 10.73 -36.18
C GLY A 175 -12.32 11.51 -35.15
N LYS A 176 -12.84 11.78 -33.94
CA LYS A 176 -12.08 12.44 -32.88
C LYS A 176 -11.18 11.43 -32.18
N PRO A 177 -9.88 11.71 -31.98
CA PRO A 177 -9.00 10.81 -31.25
C PRO A 177 -9.32 10.83 -29.73
N PHE A 178 -9.09 9.70 -29.04
CA PHE A 178 -9.17 9.68 -27.59
C PHE A 178 -8.03 10.51 -26.99
N GLY A 179 -8.39 11.46 -26.14
CA GLY A 179 -7.44 12.37 -25.50
C GLY A 179 -8.14 13.37 -24.57
N PRO A 180 -7.37 14.26 -23.92
CA PRO A 180 -7.90 15.20 -22.92
C PRO A 180 -9.06 16.08 -23.45
N GLU A 181 -9.01 16.50 -24.70
CA GLU A 181 -10.05 17.33 -25.30
C GLU A 181 -11.37 16.58 -25.44
N LEU A 182 -11.32 15.31 -25.90
CA LEU A 182 -12.52 14.47 -26.01
C LEU A 182 -13.09 14.14 -24.64
N VAL A 183 -12.23 13.87 -23.65
CA VAL A 183 -12.64 13.64 -22.26
C VAL A 183 -13.38 14.85 -21.71
N ALA A 184 -12.82 16.06 -21.87
CA ALA A 184 -13.46 17.30 -21.45
C ALA A 184 -14.81 17.52 -22.13
N GLN A 185 -14.90 17.30 -23.45
CA GLN A 185 -16.15 17.39 -24.19
C GLN A 185 -17.19 16.39 -23.67
N THR A 186 -16.80 15.14 -23.46
CA THR A 186 -17.69 14.09 -22.92
C THR A 186 -18.24 14.46 -21.55
N PHE A 187 -17.39 14.99 -20.67
CA PHE A 187 -17.84 15.48 -19.35
C PHE A 187 -18.87 16.59 -19.49
N HIS A 188 -18.64 17.57 -20.36
CA HIS A 188 -19.62 18.65 -20.59
C HIS A 188 -20.98 18.12 -21.05
N GLU A 189 -21.02 17.19 -22.00
CA GLU A 189 -22.28 16.61 -22.47
C GLU A 189 -23.01 15.82 -21.38
N VAL A 190 -22.28 15.04 -20.57
CA VAL A 190 -22.84 14.30 -19.41
C VAL A 190 -23.36 15.27 -18.36
N PHE A 191 -22.64 16.37 -18.10
CA PHE A 191 -23.01 17.36 -17.08
C PHE A 191 -24.26 18.13 -17.49
N PHE A 192 -24.38 18.58 -18.73
CA PHE A 192 -25.62 19.18 -19.25
C PHE A 192 -26.81 18.22 -19.15
N TYR A 193 -26.58 16.92 -19.35
CA TYR A 193 -27.63 15.94 -19.17
C TYR A 193 -28.04 15.82 -17.70
N PHE A 194 -27.11 15.78 -16.76
CA PHE A 194 -27.43 15.73 -15.33
C PHE A 194 -28.12 17.01 -14.85
N GLU A 195 -27.66 18.16 -15.30
CA GLU A 195 -28.28 19.46 -15.01
C GLU A 195 -29.75 19.46 -15.39
N ALA A 196 -30.07 19.15 -16.65
CA ALA A 196 -31.44 19.18 -17.16
C ALA A 196 -32.32 18.02 -16.62
N ALA A 197 -31.78 16.81 -16.51
CA ALA A 197 -32.56 15.63 -16.16
C ALA A 197 -32.89 15.50 -14.68
N ILE A 198 -32.05 16.08 -13.80
CA ILE A 198 -32.16 15.90 -12.34
C ILE A 198 -31.96 17.19 -11.58
N TYR A 199 -30.81 17.88 -11.74
CA TYR A 199 -30.40 18.93 -10.83
C TYR A 199 -31.34 20.10 -10.80
N GLN A 200 -31.82 20.56 -11.98
CA GLN A 200 -32.77 21.65 -12.10
C GLN A 200 -34.18 21.32 -11.52
N ARG A 201 -34.47 20.05 -11.27
CA ARG A 201 -35.77 19.64 -10.69
C ARG A 201 -35.79 19.74 -9.17
N PHE A 202 -34.62 19.87 -8.52
CA PHE A 202 -34.51 20.07 -7.10
C PHE A 202 -34.72 21.54 -6.71
N ASP A 203 -35.32 21.78 -5.54
CA ASP A 203 -35.40 23.09 -4.93
C ASP A 203 -34.01 23.59 -4.51
N LEU A 204 -33.85 24.90 -4.41
CA LEU A 204 -32.57 25.53 -4.04
C LEU A 204 -31.92 24.98 -2.76
N PRO A 205 -32.66 24.70 -1.66
CA PRO A 205 -32.07 24.10 -0.47
C PRO A 205 -31.45 22.73 -0.74
N VAL A 206 -32.11 21.88 -1.53
CA VAL A 206 -31.63 20.54 -1.89
C VAL A 206 -30.39 20.64 -2.80
N ARG A 207 -30.40 21.53 -3.80
CA ARG A 207 -29.24 21.78 -4.65
C ARG A 207 -28.02 22.19 -3.83
N ARG A 208 -28.22 23.16 -2.93
CA ARG A 208 -27.15 23.60 -2.03
C ARG A 208 -26.61 22.46 -1.18
N PHE A 209 -27.47 21.65 -0.59
CA PHE A 209 -27.11 20.49 0.21
C PHE A 209 -26.26 19.49 -0.57
N LEU A 210 -26.65 19.18 -1.82
CA LEU A 210 -25.91 18.30 -2.71
C LEU A 210 -24.52 18.85 -3.03
N LEU A 211 -24.40 20.14 -3.37
CA LEU A 211 -23.11 20.79 -3.66
C LEU A 211 -22.19 20.74 -2.45
N GLU A 212 -22.69 21.07 -1.26
CA GLU A 212 -21.87 21.13 -0.05
C GLU A 212 -21.29 19.75 0.32
N LEU A 213 -22.09 18.68 0.15
CA LEU A 213 -21.65 17.32 0.43
C LEU A 213 -20.73 16.74 -0.65
N ALA A 214 -20.82 17.21 -1.89
CA ALA A 214 -19.95 16.76 -2.97
C ALA A 214 -18.45 16.99 -2.71
N SER A 215 -18.11 17.95 -1.84
CA SER A 215 -16.74 18.22 -1.38
C SER A 215 -16.09 17.00 -0.71
N PHE A 216 -16.86 16.05 -0.23
CA PHE A 216 -16.40 14.87 0.50
C PHE A 216 -16.67 13.59 -0.30
N GLU A 217 -15.78 12.60 -0.15
CA GLU A 217 -15.91 11.31 -0.88
C GLU A 217 -17.04 10.45 -0.33
N SER A 218 -17.20 10.48 1.00
CA SER A 218 -18.28 9.83 1.73
C SER A 218 -18.66 10.63 2.95
N PHE A 219 -19.88 10.46 3.40
CA PHE A 219 -20.42 11.18 4.56
C PHE A 219 -21.54 10.38 5.24
N ASP A 220 -21.69 10.58 6.53
CA ASP A 220 -22.80 10.09 7.31
C ASP A 220 -23.80 11.23 7.61
N PRO A 221 -24.98 10.95 8.20
CA PRO A 221 -25.97 11.99 8.55
C PRO A 221 -25.44 13.06 9.51
N GLU A 222 -24.49 12.71 10.38
CA GLU A 222 -23.91 13.66 11.33
C GLU A 222 -22.97 14.63 10.61
N MET A 223 -22.12 14.11 9.72
CA MET A 223 -21.27 14.94 8.87
C MET A 223 -22.09 15.84 7.97
N ALA A 224 -23.13 15.29 7.33
CA ALA A 224 -24.02 16.06 6.47
C ALA A 224 -24.65 17.23 7.22
N ARG A 225 -25.10 17.01 8.46
CA ARG A 225 -25.62 18.05 9.33
C ARG A 225 -24.60 19.12 9.68
N MET A 226 -23.37 18.72 10.03
CA MET A 226 -22.30 19.66 10.39
C MET A 226 -21.85 20.51 9.21
N VAL A 227 -21.72 19.90 8.03
CA VAL A 227 -21.24 20.59 6.82
C VAL A 227 -22.31 21.52 6.27
N SER A 228 -23.54 21.06 6.08
CA SER A 228 -24.63 21.87 5.53
C SER A 228 -25.25 22.86 6.55
N GLY A 229 -25.16 22.54 7.83
CA GLY A 229 -25.85 23.25 8.88
C GLY A 229 -27.37 22.98 8.93
N ASP A 230 -27.86 21.98 8.19
CA ASP A 230 -29.27 21.61 8.16
C ASP A 230 -29.56 20.57 9.27
N PRO A 231 -30.45 20.89 10.24
CA PRO A 231 -30.80 19.94 11.28
C PRO A 231 -31.52 18.67 10.76
N HIS A 232 -32.19 18.77 9.60
CA HIS A 232 -32.94 17.68 8.95
C HIS A 232 -32.11 16.92 7.91
N ALA A 233 -30.77 17.10 7.87
CA ALA A 233 -29.87 16.47 6.91
C ALA A 233 -30.06 14.94 6.76
N GLY A 234 -30.31 14.23 7.87
CA GLY A 234 -30.57 12.80 7.86
C GLY A 234 -31.85 12.41 7.12
N GLU A 235 -32.93 13.14 7.34
CA GLU A 235 -34.21 12.93 6.67
C GLU A 235 -34.08 13.22 5.16
N LEU A 236 -33.32 14.26 4.81
CA LEU A 236 -33.07 14.63 3.43
C LEU A 236 -32.20 13.57 2.71
N LEU A 237 -31.21 13.00 3.38
CA LEU A 237 -30.43 11.88 2.82
C LEU A 237 -31.30 10.65 2.58
N ASP A 238 -32.15 10.28 3.52
CA ASP A 238 -33.10 9.19 3.40
C ASP A 238 -34.13 9.44 2.28
N TRP A 239 -34.54 10.69 2.08
CA TRP A 239 -35.41 11.07 0.98
C TRP A 239 -34.70 10.97 -0.38
N LEU A 240 -33.49 11.52 -0.48
CA LEU A 240 -32.67 11.45 -1.70
C LEU A 240 -32.37 10.01 -2.11
N GLN A 241 -32.05 9.14 -1.16
CA GLN A 241 -31.79 7.72 -1.42
C GLN A 241 -33.04 7.02 -1.97
N ARG A 242 -34.22 7.32 -1.41
CA ARG A 242 -35.48 6.69 -1.85
C ARG A 242 -35.95 7.16 -3.22
N HIS A 243 -35.66 8.42 -3.61
CA HIS A 243 -36.26 9.03 -4.80
C HIS A 243 -35.31 9.22 -5.98
N THR A 244 -33.99 9.04 -5.81
CA THR A 244 -33.06 9.44 -6.86
C THR A 244 -32.03 8.39 -7.28
N SER A 245 -31.72 7.38 -6.51
CA SER A 245 -30.56 6.47 -6.68
C SER A 245 -29.20 7.18 -6.98
N MET A 246 -29.11 8.51 -6.83
CA MET A 246 -27.88 9.27 -7.03
C MET A 246 -26.94 9.16 -5.83
N LEU A 247 -27.49 8.81 -4.68
CA LEU A 247 -26.79 8.45 -3.46
C LEU A 247 -26.75 6.94 -3.31
N ARG A 248 -25.56 6.43 -3.04
CA ARG A 248 -25.33 5.05 -2.60
C ARG A 248 -25.15 5.02 -1.10
N CYS A 249 -25.51 3.90 -0.47
CA CYS A 249 -25.31 3.67 0.94
C CYS A 249 -24.70 2.29 1.14
N ASP A 250 -23.67 2.17 1.97
CA ASP A 250 -22.96 0.91 2.23
C ASP A 250 -23.64 0.00 3.27
N GLY A 251 -24.87 0.29 3.64
CA GLY A 251 -25.62 -0.46 4.66
C GLY A 251 -25.32 -0.07 6.12
N ILE A 252 -24.25 0.71 6.37
CA ILE A 252 -23.85 1.23 7.70
C ILE A 252 -24.19 2.74 7.83
N ARG A 253 -25.05 3.27 6.93
CA ARG A 253 -25.41 4.69 6.82
C ARG A 253 -24.26 5.62 6.42
N HIS A 254 -23.25 5.12 5.69
CA HIS A 254 -22.32 5.94 4.95
C HIS A 254 -22.81 6.12 3.52
N PHE A 255 -22.97 7.37 3.13
CA PHE A 255 -23.48 7.78 1.83
C PHE A 255 -22.33 8.28 0.95
N TYR A 256 -22.45 8.04 -0.35
CA TYR A 256 -21.54 8.58 -1.37
C TYR A 256 -22.27 8.75 -2.70
N PHE A 257 -21.82 9.73 -3.47
CA PHE A 257 -22.37 9.94 -4.81
C PHE A 257 -21.74 8.99 -5.84
N TRP A 258 -22.49 8.70 -6.89
CA TRP A 258 -21.86 8.13 -8.07
C TRP A 258 -20.75 9.04 -8.58
N PRO A 259 -19.59 8.50 -9.05
CA PRO A 259 -18.42 9.31 -9.40
C PRO A 259 -18.72 10.41 -10.41
N GLN A 260 -19.45 10.09 -11.46
CA GLN A 260 -19.80 11.05 -12.51
C GLN A 260 -20.75 12.16 -12.02
N PHE A 261 -21.70 11.80 -11.16
CA PHE A 261 -22.60 12.79 -10.58
C PHE A 261 -21.88 13.67 -9.55
N ARG A 262 -20.97 13.09 -8.78
CA ARG A 262 -20.11 13.88 -7.89
C ARG A 262 -19.24 14.87 -8.69
N ALA A 263 -18.64 14.42 -9.79
CA ALA A 263 -17.85 15.30 -10.67
C ALA A 263 -18.68 16.46 -11.21
N PHE A 264 -19.95 16.20 -11.62
CA PHE A 264 -20.89 17.23 -12.02
C PHE A 264 -21.18 18.23 -10.88
N LEU A 265 -21.48 17.74 -9.67
CA LEU A 265 -21.73 18.61 -8.51
C LEU A 265 -20.52 19.48 -8.16
N LEU A 266 -19.31 18.95 -8.27
CA LEU A 266 -18.07 19.72 -8.05
C LEU A 266 -17.90 20.79 -9.12
N TRP A 267 -18.20 20.48 -10.38
CA TRP A 267 -18.16 21.46 -11.46
C TRP A 267 -19.19 22.59 -11.27
N GLU A 268 -20.42 22.28 -10.83
CA GLU A 268 -21.45 23.28 -10.46
C GLU A 268 -21.00 24.11 -9.25
N MET A 269 -20.40 23.47 -8.25
CA MET A 269 -19.87 24.15 -7.08
C MET A 269 -18.77 25.16 -7.45
N ASP A 270 -17.90 24.82 -8.40
CA ASP A 270 -16.86 25.74 -8.90
C ASP A 270 -17.44 27.00 -9.60
N ARG A 271 -18.67 26.88 -10.14
CA ARG A 271 -19.39 28.01 -10.76
C ARG A 271 -20.16 28.86 -9.75
N GLU A 272 -20.72 28.23 -8.71
CA GLU A 272 -21.63 28.90 -7.79
C GLU A 272 -20.95 29.37 -6.49
N TYR A 273 -19.86 28.73 -6.07
CA TYR A 273 -19.24 28.98 -4.76
C TYR A 273 -17.92 29.72 -4.89
N THR A 274 -17.74 30.75 -4.06
CA THR A 274 -16.45 31.43 -3.87
C THR A 274 -15.47 30.49 -3.17
N ASP A 275 -14.16 30.75 -3.34
CA ASP A 275 -13.11 30.01 -2.64
C ASP A 275 -13.26 30.07 -1.12
N GLU A 276 -13.67 31.22 -0.60
CA GLU A 276 -13.92 31.40 0.84
C GLU A 276 -15.02 30.46 1.35
N LYS A 277 -16.14 30.37 0.62
CA LYS A 277 -17.24 29.47 0.97
C LYS A 277 -16.81 28.00 0.91
N ARG A 278 -16.04 27.62 -0.11
CA ARG A 278 -15.48 26.25 -0.23
C ARG A 278 -14.54 25.93 0.94
N ARG A 279 -13.65 26.86 1.30
CA ARG A 279 -12.77 26.68 2.46
C ARG A 279 -13.55 26.48 3.76
N ALA A 280 -14.62 27.23 3.97
CA ALA A 280 -15.47 27.06 5.15
C ALA A 280 -16.11 25.67 5.23
N LEU A 281 -16.49 25.06 4.11
CA LEU A 281 -17.01 23.68 4.08
C LEU A 281 -15.93 22.69 4.54
N PHE A 282 -14.71 22.81 4.02
CA PHE A 282 -13.60 21.96 4.43
C PHE A 282 -13.26 22.13 5.91
N SER A 283 -13.29 23.34 6.46
CA SER A 283 -13.06 23.56 7.89
C SER A 283 -14.13 22.88 8.76
N ARG A 284 -15.41 22.88 8.32
CA ARG A 284 -16.48 22.14 9.01
C ARG A 284 -16.29 20.62 8.94
N GLY A 285 -15.86 20.10 7.76
CA GLY A 285 -15.51 18.69 7.59
C GLY A 285 -14.30 18.31 8.45
N GLY A 286 -13.31 19.19 8.55
CA GLY A 286 -12.15 19.02 9.44
C GLY A 286 -12.56 18.88 10.89
N LEU A 287 -13.47 19.73 11.37
CA LEU A 287 -14.00 19.65 12.72
C LEU A 287 -14.77 18.32 12.98
N TYR A 288 -15.55 17.86 12.00
CA TYR A 288 -16.23 16.57 12.11
C TYR A 288 -15.24 15.43 12.33
N TYR A 289 -14.19 15.35 11.48
CA TYR A 289 -13.17 14.29 11.59
C TYR A 289 -12.32 14.42 12.87
N GLU A 290 -12.03 15.64 13.31
CA GLU A 290 -11.34 15.90 14.57
C GLU A 290 -12.14 15.38 15.79
N LEU A 291 -13.47 15.58 15.80
CA LEU A 291 -14.37 15.06 16.85
C LEU A 291 -14.49 13.53 16.81
N LYS A 292 -14.28 12.91 15.66
CA LYS A 292 -14.22 11.44 15.51
C LYS A 292 -12.82 10.86 15.73
N GLU A 293 -11.85 11.70 16.10
CA GLU A 293 -10.45 11.34 16.27
C GLU A 293 -9.76 10.80 14.98
N ASP A 294 -10.37 11.05 13.81
CA ASP A 294 -9.79 10.74 12.52
C ASP A 294 -8.88 11.91 12.06
N TYR A 295 -7.71 12.00 12.69
CA TYR A 295 -6.75 13.10 12.47
C TYR A 295 -6.21 13.18 11.04
N PRO A 296 -5.95 12.07 10.32
CA PRO A 296 -5.52 12.14 8.92
C PRO A 296 -6.54 12.84 8.02
N ARG A 297 -7.83 12.51 8.13
CA ARG A 297 -8.89 13.17 7.35
C ARG A 297 -9.16 14.60 7.84
N ALA A 298 -9.03 14.86 9.13
CA ALA A 298 -9.13 16.22 9.68
C ALA A 298 -8.04 17.13 9.09
N LEU A 299 -6.78 16.68 9.08
CA LEU A 299 -5.66 17.40 8.48
C LEU A 299 -5.87 17.69 6.98
N ASP A 300 -6.34 16.70 6.22
CA ASP A 300 -6.62 16.88 4.79
C ASP A 300 -7.71 17.94 4.56
N CYS A 301 -8.75 17.92 5.35
CA CYS A 301 -9.82 18.91 5.30
C CYS A 301 -9.33 20.31 5.70
N TYR A 302 -8.68 20.47 6.84
CA TYR A 302 -8.16 21.77 7.27
C TYR A 302 -7.12 22.35 6.30
N SER A 303 -6.28 21.50 5.73
CA SER A 303 -5.32 21.91 4.68
C SER A 303 -6.03 22.45 3.44
N LYS A 304 -7.07 21.76 2.94
CA LYS A 304 -7.91 22.22 1.83
C LYS A 304 -8.72 23.49 2.21
N GLY A 305 -9.09 23.61 3.46
CA GLY A 305 -9.74 24.77 4.02
C GLY A 305 -8.81 26.00 4.21
N GLY A 306 -7.48 25.81 4.13
CA GLY A 306 -6.50 26.85 4.39
C GLY A 306 -6.45 27.29 5.86
N ASP A 307 -6.91 26.42 6.78
CA ASP A 307 -6.86 26.66 8.23
C ASP A 307 -5.49 26.27 8.78
N HIS A 308 -4.50 27.12 8.53
CA HIS A 308 -3.10 26.87 8.91
C HIS A 308 -2.93 26.68 10.43
N SER A 309 -3.75 27.37 11.24
CA SER A 309 -3.71 27.26 12.70
C SER A 309 -4.11 25.86 13.17
N LYS A 310 -5.19 25.31 12.62
CA LYS A 310 -5.64 23.94 12.93
C LYS A 310 -4.68 22.88 12.39
N VAL A 311 -4.14 23.08 11.18
CA VAL A 311 -3.10 22.20 10.65
C VAL A 311 -1.89 22.17 11.58
N SER A 312 -1.41 23.34 12.03
CA SER A 312 -0.29 23.47 12.98
C SER A 312 -0.57 22.74 14.31
N GLU A 313 -1.75 22.94 14.88
CA GLU A 313 -2.18 22.27 16.13
C GLU A 313 -2.14 20.75 15.99
N LEU A 314 -2.72 20.21 14.91
CA LEU A 314 -2.78 18.76 14.69
C LEU A 314 -1.41 18.16 14.36
N LEU A 315 -0.53 18.88 13.64
CA LEU A 315 0.85 18.42 13.40
C LEU A 315 1.65 18.35 14.70
N ILE A 316 1.52 19.35 15.59
CA ILE A 316 2.18 19.34 16.89
C ILE A 316 1.66 18.17 17.74
N ARG A 317 0.34 17.97 17.78
CA ARG A 317 -0.28 16.87 18.52
C ARG A 317 0.16 15.50 17.96
N ASN A 318 0.20 15.36 16.63
CA ASN A 318 0.67 14.13 15.99
C ASN A 318 2.12 13.81 16.35
N ALA A 319 3.00 14.81 16.40
CA ALA A 319 4.40 14.64 16.80
C ALA A 319 4.55 14.21 18.26
N GLU A 320 3.63 14.61 19.15
CA GLU A 320 3.59 14.19 20.55
C GLU A 320 3.08 12.76 20.75
N LEU A 321 2.09 12.36 19.94
CA LEU A 321 1.53 11.00 19.98
C LEU A 321 2.43 9.95 19.32
N HIS A 322 3.20 10.35 18.32
CA HIS A 322 4.03 9.46 17.50
C HIS A 322 5.49 9.90 17.50
N PRO A 323 6.27 9.56 18.52
CA PRO A 323 7.62 10.08 18.72
C PRO A 323 8.67 9.57 17.71
N GLY A 324 8.32 8.58 16.88
CA GLY A 324 9.21 8.05 15.84
C GLY A 324 9.39 9.03 14.67
N MET A 325 10.57 9.01 14.03
CA MET A 325 10.88 9.91 12.90
C MET A 325 9.94 9.71 11.70
N GLY A 326 9.35 8.53 11.55
CA GLY A 326 8.48 8.18 10.40
C GLY A 326 7.25 9.07 10.24
N HIS A 327 6.68 9.57 11.34
CA HIS A 327 5.48 10.42 11.27
C HIS A 327 5.74 11.75 10.56
N TYR A 328 6.96 12.29 10.59
CA TYR A 328 7.30 13.52 9.87
C TYR A 328 7.19 13.32 8.37
N HIS A 329 7.64 12.18 7.85
CA HIS A 329 7.50 11.86 6.43
C HIS A 329 6.02 11.68 6.01
N GLU A 330 5.22 11.01 6.83
CA GLU A 330 3.78 10.86 6.57
C GLU A 330 3.06 12.21 6.51
N MET A 331 3.52 13.17 7.31
CA MET A 331 2.95 14.52 7.41
C MET A 331 3.63 15.54 6.48
N GLU A 332 4.59 15.13 5.64
CA GLU A 332 5.40 16.02 4.81
C GLU A 332 4.59 17.04 4.01
N LYS A 333 3.53 16.58 3.32
CA LYS A 333 2.69 17.46 2.49
C LYS A 333 2.06 18.61 3.29
N TYR A 334 1.72 18.37 4.56
CA TYR A 334 1.11 19.37 5.43
C TYR A 334 2.15 20.36 5.98
N TYR A 335 3.33 19.87 6.39
CA TYR A 335 4.44 20.73 6.80
C TYR A 335 4.86 21.68 5.67
N ARG A 336 5.00 21.17 4.43
CA ARG A 336 5.40 21.97 3.27
C ARG A 336 4.30 22.95 2.80
N ALA A 337 3.04 22.69 3.12
CA ALA A 337 1.92 23.57 2.80
C ALA A 337 1.76 24.74 3.80
N LEU A 338 2.39 24.67 4.98
CA LEU A 338 2.32 25.75 5.95
C LEU A 338 3.13 26.97 5.50
N PRO A 339 2.60 28.19 5.70
CA PRO A 339 3.37 29.41 5.54
C PRO A 339 4.61 29.42 6.45
N GLU A 340 5.74 29.93 5.96
CA GLU A 340 6.98 29.98 6.73
C GLU A 340 6.81 30.72 8.07
N GLN A 341 5.98 31.74 8.11
CA GLN A 341 5.69 32.50 9.34
C GLN A 341 5.04 31.62 10.42
N GLU A 342 4.14 30.70 10.06
CA GLU A 342 3.54 29.76 11.00
C GLU A 342 4.60 28.80 11.58
N ILE A 343 5.51 28.34 10.74
CA ILE A 343 6.59 27.43 11.17
C ILE A 343 7.53 28.15 12.12
N LEU A 344 7.96 29.38 11.80
CA LEU A 344 8.87 30.19 12.62
C LEU A 344 8.24 30.63 13.97
N ALA A 345 6.92 30.59 14.08
CA ALA A 345 6.21 30.90 15.33
C ALA A 345 6.27 29.75 16.35
N SER A 346 6.56 28.53 15.91
CA SER A 346 6.46 27.32 16.75
C SER A 346 7.76 26.51 16.81
N PRO A 347 8.37 26.34 18.01
CA PRO A 347 9.52 25.46 18.21
C PRO A 347 9.30 24.02 17.73
N SER A 348 8.07 23.49 17.90
CA SER A 348 7.72 22.13 17.48
C SER A 348 7.68 22.01 15.96
N LEU A 349 7.16 23.01 15.24
CA LEU A 349 7.12 22.99 13.78
C LEU A 349 8.52 23.19 13.17
N MET A 350 9.36 24.07 13.74
CA MET A 350 10.76 24.21 13.32
C MET A 350 11.54 22.89 13.52
N GLN A 351 11.35 22.21 14.66
CA GLN A 351 11.92 20.87 14.88
C GLN A 351 11.43 19.89 13.81
N GLY A 352 10.12 19.88 13.51
CA GLY A 352 9.54 19.02 12.50
C GLY A 352 10.12 19.26 11.12
N MET A 353 10.27 20.52 10.71
CA MET A 353 10.89 20.89 9.44
C MET A 353 12.37 20.50 9.35
N SER A 354 13.15 20.70 10.42
CA SER A 354 14.54 20.25 10.47
C SER A 354 14.65 18.74 10.29
N MET A 355 13.83 17.97 10.99
CA MET A 355 13.79 16.53 10.85
C MET A 355 13.32 16.09 9.45
N LEU A 356 12.28 16.71 8.92
CA LEU A 356 11.75 16.43 7.58
C LEU A 356 12.81 16.62 6.49
N CYS A 357 13.53 17.73 6.52
CA CYS A 357 14.63 17.99 5.60
C CYS A 357 15.73 16.93 5.74
N ALA A 358 16.09 16.54 6.96
CA ALA A 358 17.07 15.49 7.20
C ALA A 358 16.63 14.13 6.62
N LEU A 359 15.34 13.77 6.78
CA LEU A 359 14.76 12.54 6.23
C LEU A 359 14.71 12.53 4.70
N ALA A 360 14.61 13.70 4.08
CA ALA A 360 14.70 13.90 2.64
C ALA A 360 16.14 14.07 2.11
N SER A 361 17.15 13.86 2.97
CA SER A 361 18.58 14.07 2.66
C SER A 361 18.95 15.53 2.33
N ASP A 362 18.07 16.50 2.63
CA ASP A 362 18.35 17.91 2.56
C ASP A 362 18.98 18.40 3.89
N TYR A 363 20.25 18.08 4.08
CA TYR A 363 20.97 18.43 5.32
C TYR A 363 21.17 19.92 5.49
N ALA A 364 21.29 20.67 4.40
CA ALA A 364 21.40 22.14 4.45
C ALA A 364 20.09 22.77 4.93
N GLY A 365 18.95 22.33 4.41
CA GLY A 365 17.64 22.74 4.90
C GLY A 365 17.41 22.35 6.36
N SER A 366 17.85 21.14 6.76
CA SER A 366 17.78 20.69 8.15
C SER A 366 18.52 21.61 9.10
N GLU A 367 19.78 21.96 8.78
CA GLU A 367 20.60 22.85 9.60
C GLU A 367 20.07 24.29 9.60
N ARG A 368 19.48 24.78 8.51
CA ARG A 368 18.79 26.08 8.47
C ARG A 368 17.68 26.14 9.53
N TRP A 369 16.78 25.16 9.56
CA TRP A 369 15.68 25.12 10.52
C TRP A 369 16.15 24.92 11.96
N TYR A 370 17.22 24.14 12.15
CA TYR A 370 17.88 24.01 13.45
C TYR A 370 18.42 25.35 13.94
N GLU A 371 19.07 26.15 13.05
CA GLU A 371 19.59 27.45 13.37
C GLU A 371 18.48 28.46 13.70
N GLU A 372 17.38 28.46 12.95
CA GLU A 372 16.21 29.32 13.27
C GLU A 372 15.66 28.99 14.66
N LEU A 373 15.54 27.69 15.00
CA LEU A 373 15.13 27.25 16.33
C LEU A 373 16.12 27.68 17.42
N ARG A 374 17.43 27.64 17.13
CA ARG A 374 18.48 28.10 18.03
C ARG A 374 18.35 29.59 18.29
N GLN A 375 18.21 30.40 17.28
CA GLN A 375 17.99 31.83 17.39
C GLN A 375 16.72 32.19 18.15
N PHE A 376 15.64 31.43 17.88
CA PHE A 376 14.37 31.57 18.61
C PHE A 376 14.60 31.37 20.12
N SER A 377 15.35 30.32 20.48
CA SER A 377 15.71 30.01 21.87
C SER A 377 16.56 31.09 22.52
N GLN A 378 17.55 31.65 21.79
CA GLN A 378 18.49 32.68 22.30
C GLN A 378 17.81 34.05 22.54
N ARG A 379 16.83 34.42 21.71
CA ARG A 379 16.06 35.66 21.85
C ARG A 379 15.13 35.68 23.07
N ARG A 380 14.94 34.52 23.75
CA ARG A 380 14.01 34.36 24.88
C ARG A 380 14.75 34.04 26.18
N GLY A 381 14.25 34.60 27.30
CA GLY A 381 14.84 34.41 28.61
C GLY A 381 14.71 32.95 29.12
N ARG A 382 15.57 32.58 30.11
CA ARG A 382 15.54 31.24 30.70
C ARG A 382 14.21 30.84 31.33
N GLY A 383 13.43 31.81 31.83
CA GLY A 383 12.13 31.60 32.46
C GLY A 383 10.96 31.49 31.48
N ASP A 384 11.15 31.85 30.19
CA ASP A 384 10.09 31.82 29.18
C ASP A 384 9.71 30.39 28.78
N ALA A 385 8.41 30.10 28.73
CA ALA A 385 7.91 28.78 28.42
C ALA A 385 8.26 28.33 26.99
N ALA A 386 8.12 29.24 26.01
CA ALA A 386 8.47 28.97 24.62
C ALA A 386 10.00 28.82 24.42
N GLY A 387 10.79 29.57 25.17
CA GLY A 387 12.24 29.40 25.19
C GLY A 387 12.67 28.05 25.79
N ARG A 388 12.00 27.57 26.84
CA ARG A 388 12.21 26.20 27.37
C ARG A 388 11.85 25.14 26.34
N GLN A 389 10.70 25.30 25.69
CA GLN A 389 10.28 24.37 24.63
C GLN A 389 11.31 24.32 23.51
N ALA A 390 11.82 25.47 23.05
CA ALA A 390 12.84 25.52 22.01
C ALA A 390 14.14 24.80 22.43
N ARG A 391 14.61 24.99 23.68
CA ARG A 391 15.78 24.26 24.22
C ARG A 391 15.54 22.74 24.28
N SER A 392 14.33 22.32 24.66
CA SER A 392 13.94 20.91 24.67
C SER A 392 13.98 20.31 23.26
N ARG A 393 13.46 21.03 22.26
CA ARG A 393 13.45 20.61 20.87
C ARG A 393 14.86 20.58 20.25
N LEU A 394 15.73 21.54 20.61
CA LEU A 394 17.15 21.52 20.19
C LEU A 394 17.88 20.30 20.76
N ALA A 395 17.76 20.07 22.07
CA ALA A 395 18.39 18.89 22.69
C ALA A 395 17.87 17.56 22.07
N TRP A 396 16.60 17.53 21.69
CA TRP A 396 16.04 16.38 20.98
C TRP A 396 16.64 16.23 19.56
N LEU A 397 16.79 17.32 18.81
CA LEU A 397 17.43 17.30 17.48
C LEU A 397 18.91 16.90 17.56
N ASP A 398 19.64 17.35 18.57
CA ASP A 398 21.04 16.97 18.79
C ASP A 398 21.20 15.45 18.94
N ILE A 399 20.21 14.79 19.56
CA ILE A 399 20.22 13.35 19.75
C ILE A 399 19.69 12.64 18.49
N SER A 400 18.67 13.20 17.80
CA SER A 400 17.86 12.47 16.81
C SER A 400 18.30 12.65 15.37
N LEU A 401 18.91 13.80 14.99
CA LEU A 401 19.26 14.07 13.61
C LEU A 401 20.18 12.99 13.02
N PRO A 402 19.80 12.34 11.92
CA PRO A 402 20.55 11.22 11.35
C PRO A 402 21.99 11.59 10.96
N GLN A 403 22.19 12.75 10.35
CA GLN A 403 23.52 13.23 9.88
C GLN A 403 24.51 13.54 11.01
N ARG A 404 24.07 13.64 12.26
CA ARG A 404 24.97 13.89 13.40
C ARG A 404 25.61 12.63 13.98
N GLY A 405 25.36 11.46 13.38
CA GLY A 405 25.97 10.20 13.79
C GLY A 405 25.76 9.86 15.27
N VAL A 406 26.64 9.04 15.81
CA VAL A 406 26.62 8.63 17.24
C VAL A 406 27.81 9.17 18.07
N GLU A 407 28.81 9.75 17.41
CA GLU A 407 30.01 10.21 18.08
C GLU A 407 29.74 11.32 19.11
N GLY A 408 28.88 12.28 18.76
CA GLY A 408 28.45 13.34 19.67
C GLY A 408 27.47 12.92 20.76
N LEU A 409 26.90 11.71 20.72
CA LEU A 409 25.91 11.27 21.71
C LEU A 409 26.53 11.03 23.10
N THR A 410 27.82 10.67 23.18
CA THR A 410 28.54 10.52 24.44
C THR A 410 28.63 11.80 25.26
N GLU A 411 28.54 12.96 24.60
CA GLU A 411 28.52 14.29 25.21
C GLU A 411 27.09 14.84 25.32
N SER A 412 26.27 14.67 24.26
CA SER A 412 24.91 15.21 24.18
C SER A 412 23.95 14.55 25.18
N ILE A 413 24.02 13.21 25.37
CA ILE A 413 23.16 12.51 26.33
C ILE A 413 23.41 12.98 27.78
N PRO A 414 24.64 13.00 28.31
CA PRO A 414 24.87 13.53 29.64
C PRO A 414 24.55 15.04 29.79
N ALA A 415 24.73 15.83 28.73
CA ALA A 415 24.36 17.24 28.75
C ALA A 415 22.82 17.42 28.82
N ALA A 416 22.07 16.70 27.98
CA ALA A 416 20.61 16.68 28.04
C ALA A 416 20.11 16.21 29.41
N PHE A 417 20.71 15.17 29.98
CA PHE A 417 20.36 14.67 31.33
C PHE A 417 20.53 15.73 32.40
N ARG A 418 21.64 16.44 32.40
CA ARG A 418 21.87 17.55 33.36
C ARG A 418 20.78 18.62 33.24
N LEU A 419 20.42 19.00 32.01
CA LEU A 419 19.36 19.97 31.77
C LEU A 419 17.97 19.47 32.18
N MET A 420 17.71 18.15 32.07
CA MET A 420 16.48 17.53 32.59
C MET A 420 16.42 17.56 34.10
N VAL A 421 17.51 17.22 34.79
CA VAL A 421 17.59 17.24 36.25
C VAL A 421 17.40 18.67 36.80
N SER A 422 17.96 19.71 36.12
CA SER A 422 17.73 21.11 36.46
C SER A 422 16.34 21.65 36.04
N LYS A 423 15.48 20.81 35.42
CA LYS A 423 14.17 21.17 34.87
C LYS A 423 14.21 22.29 33.82
N GLU A 424 15.36 22.52 33.22
CA GLU A 424 15.53 23.48 32.11
C GLU A 424 15.04 22.93 30.77
N VAL A 425 15.00 21.61 30.62
CA VAL A 425 14.58 20.88 29.41
C VAL A 425 13.66 19.73 29.80
N VAL A 426 12.63 19.50 28.99
CA VAL A 426 11.79 18.31 29.02
C VAL A 426 11.86 17.69 27.62
N LEU A 427 12.57 16.57 27.50
CA LEU A 427 12.71 15.91 26.21
C LEU A 427 11.35 15.36 25.76
N PRO A 428 10.95 15.63 24.52
CA PRO A 428 9.81 14.93 23.90
C PRO A 428 10.05 13.43 23.85
N PRO A 429 9.00 12.62 23.72
CA PRO A 429 9.14 11.20 23.47
C PRO A 429 10.11 10.92 22.33
N PHE A 430 10.83 9.82 22.41
CA PHE A 430 11.92 9.47 21.51
C PHE A 430 11.76 8.04 21.00
N SER A 431 12.13 7.74 19.77
CA SER A 431 12.22 6.37 19.26
C SER A 431 13.62 6.11 18.71
N VAL A 432 14.30 5.13 19.28
CA VAL A 432 15.65 4.75 18.87
C VAL A 432 15.65 4.02 17.54
N THR A 433 14.65 3.18 17.29
CA THR A 433 14.59 2.31 16.09
C THR A 433 13.81 2.91 14.94
N SER A 434 12.88 3.82 15.21
CA SER A 434 12.02 4.44 14.20
C SER A 434 11.29 3.41 13.31
N ALA A 435 10.65 2.43 13.95
CA ALA A 435 9.93 1.33 13.31
C ALA A 435 10.82 0.36 12.47
N LEU A 436 12.12 0.35 12.70
CA LEU A 436 13.04 -0.60 12.07
C LEU A 436 13.29 -1.81 12.99
N PRO A 437 13.58 -2.99 12.46
CA PRO A 437 13.73 -4.23 13.22
C PRO A 437 15.14 -4.38 13.84
N SER A 438 15.75 -3.29 14.31
CA SER A 438 17.10 -3.26 14.84
C SER A 438 17.32 -2.06 15.76
N ILE A 439 18.03 -2.25 16.85
CA ILE A 439 18.53 -1.18 17.71
C ILE A 439 19.83 -0.63 17.13
N MET A 440 20.78 -1.52 16.78
CA MET A 440 22.09 -1.10 16.27
C MET A 440 22.00 -0.39 14.93
N ASN A 441 21.06 -0.79 14.11
CA ASN A 441 20.83 -0.20 12.78
C ASN A 441 19.43 0.45 12.68
N GLY A 442 19.00 1.08 13.75
CA GLY A 442 17.72 1.79 13.84
C GLY A 442 17.77 3.21 13.26
N GLY A 443 17.26 4.20 13.98
CA GLY A 443 17.30 5.60 13.59
C GLY A 443 18.72 6.13 13.35
N LYS A 444 19.68 5.69 14.16
CA LYS A 444 21.13 5.89 13.95
C LYS A 444 21.85 4.55 13.86
N ASP A 445 23.08 4.56 13.37
CA ASP A 445 23.95 3.38 13.36
C ASP A 445 24.88 3.39 14.58
N PHE A 446 24.78 2.35 15.41
CA PHE A 446 25.54 2.20 16.62
C PHE A 446 26.78 1.28 16.49
N SER A 447 27.26 1.05 15.26
CA SER A 447 28.45 0.21 15.01
C SER A 447 29.67 0.65 15.79
N GLU A 448 29.93 1.95 15.90
CA GLU A 448 31.05 2.47 16.70
C GLU A 448 30.94 2.10 18.20
N TRP A 449 29.74 2.05 18.74
CA TRP A 449 29.51 1.65 20.14
C TRP A 449 29.76 0.16 20.36
N SER A 450 29.63 -0.66 19.31
CA SER A 450 29.89 -2.10 19.40
C SER A 450 31.34 -2.43 19.81
N LYS A 451 32.30 -1.55 19.50
CA LYS A 451 33.71 -1.70 19.92
C LYS A 451 33.89 -1.68 21.42
N ARG A 452 32.90 -1.17 22.17
CA ARG A 452 32.92 -1.03 23.63
C ARG A 452 31.62 -1.53 24.28
N ASP A 453 30.95 -2.46 23.65
CA ASP A 453 29.59 -2.88 23.99
C ASP A 453 29.38 -3.33 25.43
N ASP A 454 30.26 -4.17 26.01
CA ASP A 454 30.14 -4.61 27.38
C ASP A 454 30.31 -3.43 28.38
N MET A 455 31.25 -2.54 28.14
CA MET A 455 31.44 -1.34 29.00
C MET A 455 30.21 -0.43 28.92
N LEU A 456 29.70 -0.16 27.71
CA LEU A 456 28.54 0.70 27.50
C LEU A 456 27.26 0.08 28.09
N TYR A 457 27.10 -1.24 28.00
CA TYR A 457 25.99 -1.93 28.61
C TYR A 457 25.97 -1.72 30.14
N HIS A 458 27.10 -1.92 30.81
CA HIS A 458 27.20 -1.75 32.28
C HIS A 458 27.04 -0.30 32.74
N THR A 459 27.48 0.66 31.92
CA THR A 459 27.45 2.10 32.28
C THR A 459 26.18 2.81 31.88
N LEU A 460 25.56 2.46 30.74
CA LEU A 460 24.44 3.18 30.16
C LEU A 460 23.07 2.51 30.36
N ARG A 461 22.99 1.26 30.76
CA ARG A 461 21.71 0.56 30.92
C ARG A 461 20.72 1.33 31.79
N ILE A 462 21.11 1.63 33.05
CA ILE A 462 20.22 2.34 34.00
C ILE A 462 19.97 3.80 33.55
N PRO A 463 20.98 4.60 33.16
CA PRO A 463 20.75 5.92 32.61
C PRO A 463 19.84 5.93 31.38
N ALA A 464 20.03 5.02 30.45
CA ALA A 464 19.21 4.96 29.22
C ALA A 464 17.74 4.62 29.54
N GLU A 465 17.47 3.61 30.37
CA GLU A 465 16.10 3.28 30.80
C GLU A 465 15.44 4.45 31.55
N THR A 466 16.20 5.22 32.32
CA THR A 466 15.69 6.36 33.12
C THR A 466 15.38 7.58 32.20
N ILE A 467 16.31 7.91 31.29
CA ILE A 467 16.20 9.09 30.43
C ILE A 467 15.17 8.91 29.31
N LEU A 468 15.18 7.72 28.70
CA LEU A 468 14.31 7.39 27.58
C LEU A 468 12.92 6.92 28.01
N GLY A 469 12.72 6.66 29.31
CA GLY A 469 11.43 6.23 29.85
C GLY A 469 10.94 4.97 29.16
N ARG A 470 9.77 5.03 28.51
CA ARG A 470 9.18 3.88 27.81
C ARG A 470 10.07 3.34 26.68
N ASP A 471 10.76 4.20 25.96
CA ASP A 471 11.67 3.81 24.86
C ASP A 471 12.98 3.16 25.40
N GLY A 472 13.29 3.33 26.67
CA GLY A 472 14.44 2.69 27.31
C GLY A 472 14.20 1.26 27.76
N VAL A 473 12.95 0.85 27.95
CA VAL A 473 12.60 -0.48 28.51
C VAL A 473 13.06 -1.59 27.57
N GLY A 474 14.07 -2.36 27.98
CA GLY A 474 14.67 -3.45 27.20
C GLY A 474 15.67 -3.01 26.13
N LEU A 475 15.86 -1.70 25.94
CA LEU A 475 16.74 -1.16 24.90
C LEU A 475 18.17 -1.67 25.04
N ALA A 476 18.77 -1.54 26.21
CA ALA A 476 20.16 -1.93 26.46
C ALA A 476 20.38 -3.44 26.30
N ASP A 477 19.43 -4.26 26.80
CA ASP A 477 19.50 -5.72 26.68
C ASP A 477 19.41 -6.17 25.22
N CYS A 478 18.54 -5.51 24.42
CA CYS A 478 18.43 -5.76 22.99
C CYS A 478 19.69 -5.32 22.24
N ALA A 479 20.20 -4.12 22.53
CA ALA A 479 21.39 -3.58 21.86
C ALA A 479 22.64 -4.44 22.08
N ILE A 480 22.90 -4.88 23.34
CA ILE A 480 24.06 -5.76 23.63
C ILE A 480 23.89 -7.14 22.99
N ALA A 481 22.67 -7.71 23.00
CA ALA A 481 22.41 -8.99 22.35
C ALA A 481 22.62 -8.89 20.83
N GLU A 482 22.18 -7.81 20.21
CA GLU A 482 22.36 -7.57 18.78
C GLU A 482 23.83 -7.34 18.41
N SER A 483 24.58 -6.54 19.18
CA SER A 483 26.02 -6.35 18.97
C SER A 483 26.80 -7.68 19.00
N LYS A 484 26.52 -8.52 19.99
CA LYS A 484 27.15 -9.86 20.09
C LYS A 484 26.72 -10.79 18.96
N PHE A 485 25.44 -10.72 18.54
CA PHE A 485 24.94 -11.45 17.39
C PHE A 485 25.68 -11.10 16.11
N GLU A 486 25.84 -9.80 15.80
CA GLU A 486 26.54 -9.35 14.60
C GLU A 486 28.01 -9.82 14.58
N LYS A 487 28.66 -9.92 15.73
CA LYS A 487 30.03 -10.48 15.89
C LYS A 487 30.09 -12.00 15.77
N GLY A 488 28.96 -12.69 15.60
CA GLY A 488 28.90 -14.14 15.52
C GLY A 488 29.19 -14.83 16.86
N GLU A 489 28.94 -14.15 17.98
CA GLU A 489 29.04 -14.73 19.32
C GLU A 489 27.75 -15.49 19.70
N ASP A 490 27.85 -16.40 20.66
CA ASP A 490 26.66 -17.07 21.20
C ASP A 490 25.85 -16.10 22.06
N ILE A 491 24.63 -15.85 21.64
CA ILE A 491 23.70 -14.96 22.34
C ILE A 491 22.57 -15.70 23.07
N SER A 492 22.63 -17.02 23.19
CA SER A 492 21.53 -17.84 23.73
C SER A 492 21.07 -17.38 25.13
N VAL A 493 21.99 -17.09 26.02
CA VAL A 493 21.69 -16.59 27.37
C VAL A 493 21.07 -15.19 27.34
N ARG A 494 21.58 -14.29 26.48
CA ARG A 494 21.04 -12.93 26.31
C ARG A 494 19.66 -12.94 25.69
N MET A 495 19.43 -13.82 24.70
CA MET A 495 18.11 -14.01 24.10
C MET A 495 17.10 -14.55 25.10
N LEU A 496 17.48 -15.50 25.94
CA LEU A 496 16.59 -15.99 27.01
C LEU A 496 16.19 -14.85 27.96
N ALA A 497 17.16 -14.06 28.40
CA ALA A 497 16.89 -12.90 29.24
C ALA A 497 15.98 -11.86 28.57
N LEU A 498 16.19 -11.59 27.28
CA LEU A 498 15.36 -10.68 26.52
C LEU A 498 13.92 -11.20 26.37
N ILE A 499 13.73 -12.50 26.07
CA ILE A 499 12.42 -13.14 26.01
C ILE A 499 11.68 -13.06 27.34
N GLN A 500 12.38 -13.26 28.47
CA GLN A 500 11.79 -13.11 29.81
C GLN A 500 11.32 -11.68 30.08
N ARG A 501 12.04 -10.67 29.56
CA ARG A 501 11.64 -9.26 29.66
C ARG A 501 10.57 -8.83 28.64
N MET A 502 10.18 -9.67 27.66
CA MET A 502 9.25 -9.31 26.61
C MET A 502 7.89 -8.82 27.15
N ASN A 503 7.42 -9.40 28.26
CA ASN A 503 6.18 -8.93 28.91
C ASN A 503 6.31 -7.52 29.48
N ASP A 504 7.49 -7.16 30.00
CA ASP A 504 7.75 -5.81 30.53
C ASP A 504 7.84 -4.81 29.37
N ILE A 505 8.50 -5.20 28.26
CA ILE A 505 8.58 -4.39 27.03
C ILE A 505 7.17 -4.12 26.50
N ARG A 506 6.30 -5.11 26.45
CA ARG A 506 4.90 -4.95 25.99
C ARG A 506 4.06 -4.07 26.90
N ARG A 507 4.24 -4.20 28.23
CA ARG A 507 3.46 -3.46 29.22
C ARG A 507 3.90 -2.01 29.39
N SER A 508 5.21 -1.79 29.44
CA SER A 508 5.82 -0.54 29.90
C SER A 508 6.70 0.11 28.85
N GLY A 509 7.09 -0.63 27.81
CA GLY A 509 7.93 -0.16 26.72
C GLY A 509 7.12 0.41 25.54
N THR A 510 7.74 0.38 24.35
CA THR A 510 7.14 0.82 23.10
C THR A 510 7.13 -0.31 22.08
N PRO A 511 6.19 -0.28 21.11
CA PRO A 511 6.16 -1.23 20.00
C PRO A 511 7.45 -1.26 19.18
N ASP A 512 8.17 -0.14 19.13
CA ASP A 512 9.48 -0.02 18.46
C ASP A 512 10.51 -0.99 19.02
N ILE A 513 10.65 -1.05 20.36
CA ILE A 513 11.59 -1.97 21.03
C ILE A 513 11.11 -3.42 20.90
N GLU A 514 9.80 -3.67 20.95
CA GLU A 514 9.26 -5.01 20.74
C GLU A 514 9.58 -5.52 19.32
N LEU A 515 9.43 -4.66 18.29
CA LEU A 515 9.80 -5.02 16.92
C LEU A 515 11.29 -5.34 16.81
N ALA A 516 12.18 -4.52 17.39
CA ALA A 516 13.61 -4.76 17.34
C ALA A 516 14.00 -6.06 18.05
N ALA A 517 13.46 -6.34 19.24
CA ALA A 517 13.70 -7.58 19.97
C ALA A 517 13.19 -8.81 19.20
N THR A 518 12.00 -8.72 18.61
CA THR A 518 11.43 -9.77 17.74
C THR A 518 12.24 -9.95 16.46
N GLY A 519 12.72 -8.85 15.88
CA GLY A 519 13.61 -8.87 14.72
C GLY A 519 14.93 -9.59 14.99
N LEU A 520 15.54 -9.33 16.13
CA LEU A 520 16.76 -10.04 16.55
C LEU A 520 16.48 -11.53 16.78
N LEU A 521 15.37 -11.88 17.44
CA LEU A 521 14.96 -13.28 17.61
C LEU A 521 14.78 -14.00 16.27
N ALA A 522 14.06 -13.41 15.33
CA ALA A 522 13.86 -13.99 14.01
C ALA A 522 15.18 -14.16 13.24
N ARG A 523 16.08 -13.18 13.29
CA ARG A 523 17.42 -13.28 12.68
C ARG A 523 18.27 -14.38 13.34
N SER A 524 18.18 -14.54 14.67
CA SER A 524 18.88 -15.62 15.37
C SER A 524 18.33 -17.01 15.01
N GLN A 525 17.03 -17.13 14.83
CA GLN A 525 16.37 -18.36 14.36
C GLN A 525 16.79 -18.70 12.92
N LEU A 526 16.82 -17.70 12.01
CA LEU A 526 17.36 -17.88 10.65
C LEU A 526 18.83 -18.33 10.70
N ALA A 527 19.67 -17.65 11.47
CA ALA A 527 21.08 -18.03 11.59
C ALA A 527 21.28 -19.47 12.12
N ALA A 528 20.32 -20.00 12.86
CA ALA A 528 20.28 -21.36 13.35
C ALA A 528 19.59 -22.38 12.40
N GLY A 529 19.24 -21.98 11.16
CA GLY A 529 18.56 -22.85 10.19
C GLY A 529 17.06 -23.07 10.45
N ARG A 530 16.44 -22.28 11.34
CA ARG A 530 15.03 -22.44 11.76
C ARG A 530 14.14 -21.37 11.11
N ALA A 531 13.99 -21.46 9.78
CA ALA A 531 13.26 -20.46 8.99
C ALA A 531 11.75 -20.42 9.33
N ASP A 532 11.13 -21.57 9.61
CA ASP A 532 9.71 -21.64 9.98
C ASP A 532 9.42 -20.97 11.32
N ASP A 533 10.33 -21.15 12.31
CA ASP A 533 10.22 -20.43 13.59
C ASP A 533 10.34 -18.94 13.38
N ALA A 534 11.29 -18.48 12.55
CA ALA A 534 11.47 -17.08 12.24
C ALA A 534 10.22 -16.49 11.54
N ARG A 535 9.65 -17.22 10.59
CA ARG A 535 8.40 -16.84 9.91
C ARG A 535 7.26 -16.67 10.89
N HIS A 536 7.04 -17.67 11.74
CA HIS A 536 5.99 -17.64 12.76
C HIS A 536 6.17 -16.48 13.75
N THR A 537 7.40 -16.27 14.20
CA THR A 537 7.75 -15.18 15.11
C THR A 537 7.39 -13.80 14.56
N VAL A 538 7.75 -13.53 13.29
CA VAL A 538 7.46 -12.24 12.64
C VAL A 538 5.97 -12.13 12.31
N GLN A 539 5.34 -13.20 11.78
CA GLN A 539 3.94 -13.19 11.41
C GLN A 539 3.03 -12.93 12.60
N SER A 540 3.27 -13.60 13.72
CA SER A 540 2.49 -13.42 14.96
C SER A 540 2.54 -11.98 15.48
N LEU A 541 3.71 -11.34 15.44
CA LEU A 541 3.83 -9.94 15.83
C LEU A 541 3.12 -9.02 14.82
N ARG A 542 3.27 -9.29 13.52
CA ARG A 542 2.67 -8.52 12.44
C ARG A 542 1.14 -8.49 12.54
N ASP A 543 0.52 -9.67 12.74
CA ASP A 543 -0.93 -9.79 12.81
C ASP A 543 -1.47 -9.03 14.03
N ARG A 544 -0.82 -9.17 15.19
CA ARG A 544 -1.17 -8.40 16.38
C ARG A 544 -1.02 -6.88 16.15
N PHE A 545 0.07 -6.43 15.52
CA PHE A 545 0.26 -5.00 15.22
C PHE A 545 -0.79 -4.48 14.21
N ALA A 546 -1.25 -5.32 13.29
CA ALA A 546 -2.35 -4.99 12.39
C ALA A 546 -3.68 -4.84 13.16
N ASP A 547 -3.98 -5.78 14.05
CA ASP A 547 -5.18 -5.75 14.90
C ASP A 547 -5.19 -4.54 15.86
N ASP A 548 -4.01 -4.18 16.38
CA ASP A 548 -3.80 -3.01 17.25
C ASP A 548 -3.77 -1.66 16.48
N GLY A 549 -3.93 -1.67 15.14
CA GLY A 549 -3.88 -0.47 14.31
C GLY A 549 -2.48 0.15 14.14
N LEU A 550 -1.42 -0.58 14.47
CA LEU A 550 -0.03 -0.12 14.38
C LEU A 550 0.54 -0.27 12.96
N THR A 551 -0.16 0.29 11.98
CA THR A 551 0.09 0.11 10.54
C THR A 551 1.47 0.57 10.07
N ARG A 552 2.08 1.56 10.73
CA ARG A 552 3.41 2.09 10.39
C ARG A 552 4.54 1.05 10.45
N PHE A 553 4.38 -0.02 11.23
CA PHE A 553 5.38 -1.08 11.37
C PHE A 553 5.29 -2.15 10.29
N LEU A 554 4.09 -2.34 9.72
CA LEU A 554 3.78 -3.45 8.80
C LEU A 554 4.69 -3.51 7.57
N PRO A 555 5.07 -2.39 6.91
CA PRO A 555 5.93 -2.46 5.72
C PRO A 555 7.31 -3.09 5.98
N ASN A 556 7.93 -2.79 7.13
CA ASN A 556 9.22 -3.39 7.48
C ASN A 556 9.07 -4.85 7.92
N MET A 557 7.96 -5.21 8.57
CA MET A 557 7.65 -6.59 8.93
C MET A 557 7.35 -7.45 7.69
N ASP A 558 6.62 -6.91 6.71
CA ASP A 558 6.41 -7.56 5.42
C ASP A 558 7.74 -7.78 4.67
N ALA A 559 8.68 -6.83 4.74
CA ALA A 559 10.02 -7.01 4.20
C ALA A 559 10.84 -8.07 4.95
N MET A 560 10.67 -8.19 6.28
CA MET A 560 11.27 -9.29 7.06
C MET A 560 10.75 -10.65 6.60
N LEU A 561 9.44 -10.80 6.42
CA LEU A 561 8.82 -12.03 5.90
C LEU A 561 9.32 -12.35 4.48
N CYS A 562 9.48 -11.34 3.62
CA CYS A 562 10.07 -11.50 2.30
C CYS A 562 11.53 -12.03 2.40
N ARG A 563 12.35 -11.53 3.32
CA ARG A 563 13.71 -12.08 3.55
C ARG A 563 13.68 -13.53 4.03
N VAL A 564 12.72 -13.90 4.90
CA VAL A 564 12.54 -15.32 5.28
C VAL A 564 12.17 -16.17 4.06
N ALA A 565 11.26 -15.67 3.20
CA ALA A 565 10.87 -16.33 1.96
C ALA A 565 12.07 -16.51 1.01
N LEU A 566 12.95 -15.51 0.88
CA LEU A 566 14.21 -15.63 0.11
C LEU A 566 15.11 -16.74 0.66
N HIS A 567 15.24 -16.90 1.99
CA HIS A 567 16.05 -17.96 2.59
C HIS A 567 15.48 -19.35 2.28
N THR A 568 14.17 -19.50 2.30
CA THR A 568 13.50 -20.79 2.03
C THR A 568 13.30 -21.08 0.54
N GLY A 569 13.61 -20.13 -0.36
CA GLY A 569 13.37 -20.26 -1.79
C GLY A 569 11.89 -20.17 -2.20
N ASP A 570 11.04 -19.59 -1.34
CA ASP A 570 9.63 -19.32 -1.62
C ASP A 570 9.50 -18.08 -2.52
N LEU A 571 9.70 -18.30 -3.82
CA LEU A 571 9.77 -17.23 -4.83
C LEU A 571 8.39 -16.60 -5.09
N ASP A 572 7.29 -17.33 -4.89
CA ASP A 572 5.94 -16.79 -5.08
C ASP A 572 5.63 -15.71 -4.06
N SER A 573 5.95 -15.95 -2.78
CA SER A 573 5.79 -14.95 -1.71
C SER A 573 6.68 -13.72 -1.96
N THR A 574 7.90 -13.90 -2.47
CA THR A 574 8.79 -12.78 -2.80
C THR A 574 8.25 -11.93 -3.95
N ASP A 575 7.65 -12.55 -4.98
CA ASP A 575 7.06 -11.84 -6.12
C ASP A 575 5.80 -11.08 -5.73
N ILE A 576 4.97 -11.64 -4.85
CA ILE A 576 3.79 -10.95 -4.32
C ILE A 576 4.24 -9.70 -3.56
N TRP A 577 5.21 -9.84 -2.65
CA TRP A 577 5.76 -8.70 -1.91
C TRP A 577 6.34 -7.63 -2.86
N TYR A 578 7.12 -8.04 -3.86
CA TYR A 578 7.75 -7.13 -4.83
C TYR A 578 6.70 -6.34 -5.62
N ARG A 579 5.62 -7.00 -6.09
CA ARG A 579 4.57 -6.35 -6.88
C ARG A 579 3.67 -5.43 -6.07
N GLU A 580 3.38 -5.78 -4.82
CA GLU A 580 2.33 -5.12 -4.05
C GLU A 580 2.86 -4.15 -3.00
N LYS A 581 4.06 -4.41 -2.45
CA LYS A 581 4.56 -3.76 -1.24
C LYS A 581 5.93 -3.10 -1.36
N ALA A 582 6.75 -3.49 -2.34
CA ALA A 582 8.08 -2.90 -2.53
C ALA A 582 7.99 -1.39 -2.85
N PRO A 583 8.99 -0.59 -2.46
CA PRO A 583 9.04 0.82 -2.82
C PRO A 583 9.06 1.03 -4.34
N ARG A 584 8.26 1.98 -4.85
CA ARG A 584 8.12 2.20 -6.30
C ARG A 584 8.77 3.47 -6.82
N ASP A 585 9.19 4.37 -5.94
CA ASP A 585 9.78 5.64 -6.32
C ASP A 585 11.31 5.60 -6.13
N PRO A 586 12.09 5.38 -7.19
CA PRO A 586 13.55 5.37 -7.12
C PRO A 586 14.15 6.78 -7.06
N MET A 587 13.39 7.84 -7.37
CA MET A 587 13.92 9.21 -7.44
C MET A 587 13.87 9.91 -6.08
N HIS A 588 12.96 9.55 -5.21
CA HIS A 588 12.80 10.14 -3.88
C HIS A 588 13.01 9.09 -2.80
N ILE A 589 14.26 8.98 -2.34
CA ILE A 589 14.58 8.04 -1.28
C ILE A 589 13.86 8.42 0.02
N ASN A 590 13.07 7.46 0.54
CA ASN A 590 12.60 7.53 1.89
C ASN A 590 13.52 6.70 2.79
N ILE A 591 14.37 7.35 3.55
CA ILE A 591 15.37 6.68 4.41
C ILE A 591 14.73 5.72 5.44
N MET A 592 13.47 5.93 5.79
CA MET A 592 12.72 5.01 6.67
C MET A 592 12.42 3.68 5.99
N ARG A 593 12.47 3.63 4.65
CA ARG A 593 12.27 2.42 3.83
C ARG A 593 13.58 1.75 3.42
N ARG A 594 14.73 2.17 3.92
CA ARG A 594 16.03 1.57 3.51
C ARG A 594 16.09 0.05 3.68
N TYR A 595 15.47 -0.48 4.73
CA TYR A 595 15.36 -1.93 4.93
C TYR A 595 14.58 -2.60 3.78
N GLN A 596 13.56 -1.93 3.27
CA GLN A 596 12.75 -2.39 2.13
C GLN A 596 13.54 -2.27 0.82
N TYR A 597 14.32 -1.19 0.58
CA TYR A 597 15.17 -1.07 -0.61
C TYR A 597 16.24 -2.17 -0.67
N LEU A 598 16.91 -2.46 0.44
CA LEU A 598 17.85 -3.58 0.50
C LEU A 598 17.15 -4.93 0.23
N THR A 599 15.94 -5.11 0.74
CA THR A 599 15.15 -6.33 0.47
C THR A 599 14.72 -6.41 -0.99
N GLN A 600 14.33 -5.27 -1.60
CA GLN A 600 13.97 -5.17 -3.00
C GLN A 600 15.15 -5.55 -3.90
N ALA A 601 16.34 -5.03 -3.62
CA ALA A 601 17.56 -5.40 -4.36
C ALA A 601 17.86 -6.91 -4.24
N MET A 602 17.62 -7.53 -3.08
CA MET A 602 17.76 -9.00 -2.93
C MET A 602 16.79 -9.75 -3.85
N VAL A 603 15.53 -9.32 -3.95
CA VAL A 603 14.53 -9.93 -4.84
C VAL A 603 14.91 -9.71 -6.31
N GLU A 604 15.38 -8.51 -6.67
CA GLU A 604 15.83 -8.19 -8.04
C GLU A 604 17.04 -9.04 -8.45
N ILE A 605 18.02 -9.21 -7.55
CA ILE A 605 19.18 -10.09 -7.75
C ILE A 605 18.73 -11.55 -7.95
N THR A 606 17.79 -12.03 -7.16
CA THR A 606 17.22 -13.39 -7.28
C THR A 606 16.51 -13.58 -8.62
N ASN A 607 15.80 -12.55 -9.10
CA ASN A 607 15.08 -12.57 -10.38
C ASN A 607 15.97 -12.28 -11.59
N GLY A 608 17.30 -12.14 -11.40
CA GLY A 608 18.25 -11.85 -12.49
C GLY A 608 18.20 -10.40 -13.01
N ARG A 609 17.45 -9.52 -12.35
CA ARG A 609 17.32 -8.09 -12.69
C ARG A 609 18.45 -7.28 -12.07
N LEU A 610 19.68 -7.55 -12.52
CA LEU A 610 20.90 -7.05 -11.88
C LEU A 610 21.07 -5.52 -12.03
N ASP A 611 20.67 -4.96 -13.18
CA ASP A 611 20.74 -3.52 -13.42
C ASP A 611 19.71 -2.76 -12.57
N GLU A 612 18.49 -3.31 -12.41
CA GLU A 612 17.47 -2.77 -11.54
C GLU A 612 17.94 -2.77 -10.08
N ALA A 613 18.56 -3.86 -9.63
CA ALA A 613 19.12 -3.94 -8.28
C ALA A 613 20.19 -2.87 -8.02
N LEU A 614 21.10 -2.64 -8.98
CA LEU A 614 22.11 -1.58 -8.88
C LEU A 614 21.46 -0.19 -8.84
N LEU A 615 20.40 0.03 -9.62
CA LEU A 615 19.63 1.29 -9.60
C LEU A 615 18.86 1.48 -8.27
N THR A 616 18.28 0.42 -7.72
CA THR A 616 17.59 0.45 -6.41
C THR A 616 18.58 0.78 -5.28
N LEU A 617 19.82 0.31 -5.36
CA LEU A 617 20.85 0.56 -4.35
C LEU A 617 21.54 1.94 -4.49
N ALA A 618 21.56 2.52 -5.69
CA ALA A 618 22.31 3.75 -5.97
C ALA A 618 21.93 4.93 -5.05
N PRO A 619 20.63 5.25 -4.80
CA PRO A 619 20.27 6.37 -3.93
C PRO A 619 20.49 6.12 -2.43
N VAL A 620 20.72 4.86 -2.01
CA VAL A 620 20.98 4.52 -0.60
C VAL A 620 22.41 4.87 -0.19
N GLU A 621 23.35 4.84 -1.11
CA GLU A 621 24.78 5.07 -0.83
C GLU A 621 25.11 6.49 -0.29
N PRO A 622 24.65 7.58 -0.90
CA PRO A 622 24.90 8.92 -0.37
C PRO A 622 24.38 9.09 1.06
N TYR A 623 23.25 8.47 1.36
CA TYR A 623 22.68 8.45 2.70
C TYR A 623 23.58 7.67 3.69
N CYS A 624 24.07 6.49 3.30
CA CYS A 624 24.98 5.72 4.14
C CYS A 624 26.24 6.54 4.50
N ILE A 625 26.83 7.20 3.52
CA ILE A 625 28.01 8.03 3.71
C ILE A 625 27.70 9.23 4.61
N SER A 626 26.66 10.01 4.30
CA SER A 626 26.32 11.25 5.01
C SER A 626 25.88 11.03 6.47
N CYS A 627 25.31 9.86 6.77
CA CYS A 627 24.80 9.53 8.11
C CYS A 627 25.65 8.48 8.85
N ALA A 628 26.87 8.20 8.37
CA ALA A 628 27.76 7.18 8.94
C ALA A 628 27.05 5.84 9.20
N ARG A 629 26.36 5.31 8.15
CA ARG A 629 25.58 4.07 8.23
C ARG A 629 26.44 2.88 7.86
N HIS A 630 27.23 2.37 8.80
CA HIS A 630 28.21 1.30 8.58
C HIS A 630 27.57 -0.05 8.22
N ILE A 631 26.55 -0.49 9.01
CA ILE A 631 25.89 -1.79 8.74
C ILE A 631 25.13 -1.76 7.41
N ASP A 632 24.39 -0.69 7.12
CA ASP A 632 23.70 -0.53 5.84
C ASP A 632 24.71 -0.43 4.69
N GLY A 633 25.85 0.27 4.89
CA GLY A 633 26.95 0.37 3.93
C GLY A 633 27.56 -0.98 3.58
N ILE A 634 27.82 -1.83 4.59
CA ILE A 634 28.31 -3.20 4.38
C ILE A 634 27.28 -4.00 3.57
N HIS A 635 26.01 -3.99 3.93
CA HIS A 635 24.97 -4.70 3.17
C HIS A 635 24.86 -4.21 1.73
N LEU A 636 24.91 -2.90 1.52
CA LEU A 636 24.86 -2.27 0.20
C LEU A 636 26.04 -2.70 -0.66
N ALA A 637 27.27 -2.66 -0.14
CA ALA A 637 28.48 -3.05 -0.84
C ALA A 637 28.48 -4.55 -1.20
N LEU A 638 28.01 -5.41 -0.29
CA LEU A 638 27.89 -6.85 -0.54
C LEU A 638 26.85 -7.16 -1.63
N LEU A 639 25.68 -6.50 -1.61
CA LEU A 639 24.67 -6.70 -2.65
C LEU A 639 25.17 -6.21 -4.02
N ARG A 640 25.88 -5.09 -4.08
CA ARG A 640 26.55 -4.62 -5.29
C ARG A 640 27.60 -5.61 -5.78
N ALA A 641 28.45 -6.10 -4.89
CA ALA A 641 29.45 -7.09 -5.24
C ALA A 641 28.81 -8.34 -5.84
N ILE A 642 27.73 -8.87 -5.24
CA ILE A 642 27.01 -10.04 -5.77
C ILE A 642 26.42 -9.74 -7.15
N ALA A 643 25.77 -8.57 -7.34
CA ALA A 643 25.18 -8.20 -8.62
C ALA A 643 26.25 -8.05 -9.72
N LEU A 644 27.35 -7.34 -9.44
CA LEU A 644 28.45 -7.12 -10.38
C LEU A 644 29.21 -8.41 -10.71
N TYR A 645 29.46 -9.27 -9.72
CA TYR A 645 30.05 -10.57 -9.93
C TYR A 645 29.25 -11.42 -10.93
N ARG A 646 27.92 -11.44 -10.78
CA ARG A 646 27.02 -12.13 -11.72
C ARG A 646 27.00 -11.49 -13.11
N LYS A 647 27.20 -10.18 -13.20
CA LYS A 647 27.39 -9.46 -14.47
C LYS A 647 28.78 -9.67 -15.09
N LYS A 648 29.69 -10.33 -14.38
CA LYS A 648 31.12 -10.48 -14.76
C LYS A 648 31.85 -9.13 -14.90
N ASP A 649 31.43 -8.15 -14.08
CA ASP A 649 32.06 -6.84 -14.00
C ASP A 649 33.13 -6.86 -12.91
N ALA A 650 34.39 -6.58 -13.25
CA ALA A 650 35.52 -6.65 -12.32
C ALA A 650 35.42 -5.72 -11.10
N ALA A 651 34.55 -4.72 -11.12
CA ALA A 651 34.35 -3.82 -10.00
C ALA A 651 33.79 -4.51 -8.74
N TRP A 652 33.28 -5.74 -8.86
CA TRP A 652 32.76 -6.50 -7.71
C TRP A 652 33.79 -6.67 -6.59
N GLU A 653 35.08 -6.85 -6.96
CA GLU A 653 36.15 -7.11 -5.99
C GLU A 653 36.38 -5.89 -5.09
N ALA A 654 36.35 -4.67 -5.64
CA ALA A 654 36.50 -3.44 -4.86
C ALA A 654 35.39 -3.29 -3.80
N TYR A 655 34.12 -3.47 -4.20
CA TYR A 655 32.99 -3.41 -3.25
C TYR A 655 33.06 -4.50 -2.19
N LEU A 656 33.49 -5.70 -2.56
CA LEU A 656 33.67 -6.79 -1.60
C LEU A 656 34.77 -6.45 -0.58
N MET A 657 35.92 -5.98 -1.06
CA MET A 657 37.07 -5.65 -0.21
C MET A 657 36.73 -4.52 0.78
N ASP A 658 36.01 -3.50 0.33
CA ASP A 658 35.54 -2.41 1.19
C ASP A 658 34.61 -2.94 2.28
N ALA A 659 33.61 -3.75 1.91
CA ALA A 659 32.68 -4.35 2.88
C ALA A 659 33.41 -5.26 3.90
N LEU A 660 34.35 -6.09 3.45
CA LEU A 660 35.11 -6.97 4.35
C LEU A 660 36.04 -6.19 5.28
N THR A 661 36.66 -5.11 4.79
CA THR A 661 37.54 -4.26 5.60
C THR A 661 36.74 -3.57 6.70
N GLU A 662 35.59 -3.02 6.36
CA GLU A 662 34.72 -2.36 7.33
C GLU A 662 34.15 -3.35 8.34
N ALA A 663 33.62 -4.50 7.88
CA ALA A 663 33.10 -5.54 8.76
C ALA A 663 34.15 -6.10 9.71
N ALA A 664 35.38 -6.30 9.23
CA ALA A 664 36.52 -6.76 10.06
C ALA A 664 36.89 -5.74 11.13
N GLY A 665 36.82 -4.43 10.82
CA GLY A 665 37.05 -3.34 11.77
C GLY A 665 36.13 -3.36 12.99
N TYR A 666 34.88 -3.81 12.81
CA TYR A 666 33.88 -3.99 13.87
C TYR A 666 33.82 -5.42 14.43
N GLY A 667 34.47 -6.38 13.77
CA GLY A 667 34.38 -7.79 14.10
C GLY A 667 33.05 -8.45 13.68
N PHE A 668 32.30 -7.83 12.77
CA PHE A 668 30.98 -8.30 12.33
C PHE A 668 31.12 -9.54 11.43
N ILE A 669 30.51 -10.64 11.84
CA ILE A 669 30.44 -11.91 11.12
C ILE A 669 29.06 -12.08 10.47
N ARG A 670 27.96 -11.91 11.26
CA ARG A 670 26.61 -12.19 10.80
C ARG A 670 26.12 -11.23 9.72
N THR A 671 26.51 -9.97 9.77
CA THR A 671 26.22 -8.96 8.74
C THR A 671 26.71 -9.41 7.37
N VAL A 672 27.83 -10.16 7.31
CA VAL A 672 28.40 -10.68 6.06
C VAL A 672 27.88 -12.09 5.74
N SER A 673 27.91 -12.98 6.74
CA SER A 673 27.62 -14.40 6.53
C SER A 673 26.17 -14.71 6.16
N VAL A 674 25.23 -13.79 6.46
CA VAL A 674 23.81 -13.91 6.07
C VAL A 674 23.63 -14.12 4.56
N TYR A 675 24.56 -13.68 3.74
CA TYR A 675 24.54 -13.86 2.29
C TYR A 675 24.99 -15.24 1.81
N GLY A 676 25.53 -16.08 2.69
CA GLY A 676 25.78 -17.51 2.52
C GLY A 676 26.16 -17.94 1.11
N THR A 677 25.26 -18.67 0.46
CA THR A 677 25.42 -19.23 -0.87
C THR A 677 25.73 -18.17 -1.94
N ALA A 678 25.15 -16.98 -1.86
CA ALA A 678 25.36 -15.95 -2.88
C ALA A 678 26.77 -15.32 -2.79
N LEU A 679 27.35 -15.29 -1.59
CA LEU A 679 28.64 -14.64 -1.33
C LEU A 679 29.83 -15.60 -1.37
N LEU A 680 29.61 -16.89 -1.09
CA LEU A 680 30.66 -17.90 -1.00
C LEU A 680 31.60 -17.93 -2.21
N PRO A 681 31.13 -17.91 -3.49
CA PRO A 681 32.01 -17.89 -4.65
C PRO A 681 32.95 -16.67 -4.68
N LEU A 682 32.45 -15.50 -4.32
CA LEU A 682 33.20 -14.24 -4.29
C LEU A 682 34.31 -14.32 -3.23
N LEU A 683 34.01 -14.88 -2.06
CA LEU A 683 34.97 -15.04 -0.96
C LEU A 683 36.06 -16.08 -1.26
N GLU A 684 35.76 -17.07 -2.08
CA GLU A 684 36.75 -18.11 -2.51
C GLU A 684 37.67 -17.57 -3.62
N GLU A 685 37.21 -16.61 -4.41
CA GLU A 685 38.03 -15.95 -5.44
C GLU A 685 38.86 -14.78 -4.89
N CYS A 686 38.38 -14.09 -3.82
CA CYS A 686 39.07 -12.92 -3.27
C CYS A 686 40.28 -13.27 -2.39
N CYS A 687 41.23 -12.33 -2.29
CA CYS A 687 42.42 -12.44 -1.44
C CYS A 687 42.37 -11.44 -0.30
N PHE A 688 41.60 -11.74 0.76
CA PHE A 688 41.49 -10.86 1.95
C PHE A 688 42.53 -11.24 3.01
N THR A 689 43.54 -10.38 3.22
CA THR A 689 44.67 -10.61 4.12
C THR A 689 44.73 -9.70 5.35
N ALA A 690 43.89 -8.66 5.43
CA ALA A 690 43.96 -7.65 6.49
C ALA A 690 43.66 -8.22 7.90
N SER A 691 42.80 -9.23 8.01
CA SER A 691 42.43 -9.87 9.29
C SER A 691 42.23 -11.39 9.13
N PRO A 692 43.34 -12.20 9.06
CA PRO A 692 43.23 -13.62 8.73
C PRO A 692 42.46 -14.48 9.74
N ALA A 693 42.47 -14.13 11.01
CA ALA A 693 41.75 -14.85 12.05
C ALA A 693 40.23 -14.63 11.95
N TRP A 694 39.85 -13.38 11.73
CA TRP A 694 38.45 -12.99 11.51
C TRP A 694 37.91 -13.62 10.21
N PHE A 695 38.69 -13.56 9.12
CA PHE A 695 38.28 -14.11 7.84
C PHE A 695 38.07 -15.63 7.89
N ARG A 696 38.91 -16.36 8.61
CA ARG A 696 38.70 -17.82 8.82
C ARG A 696 37.41 -18.13 9.55
N ARG A 697 37.07 -17.33 10.58
CA ARG A 697 35.77 -17.45 11.30
C ARG A 697 34.63 -17.11 10.35
N LEU A 698 34.73 -16.03 9.58
CA LEU A 698 33.74 -15.63 8.59
C LEU A 698 33.48 -16.75 7.58
N MET A 699 34.53 -17.33 6.98
CA MET A 699 34.39 -18.41 6.02
C MET A 699 33.69 -19.65 6.61
N GLY A 700 33.97 -19.98 7.86
CA GLY A 700 33.24 -21.05 8.57
C GLY A 700 31.76 -20.78 8.69
N ASP A 701 31.40 -19.55 9.06
CA ASP A 701 29.99 -19.14 9.23
C ASP A 701 29.26 -19.01 7.89
N VAL A 702 29.91 -18.44 6.84
CA VAL A 702 29.34 -18.36 5.50
C VAL A 702 29.03 -19.74 4.92
N ARG A 703 29.95 -20.72 5.10
CA ARG A 703 29.71 -22.10 4.66
C ARG A 703 28.58 -22.76 5.40
N ALA A 704 28.45 -22.51 6.72
CA ALA A 704 27.33 -23.00 7.50
C ALA A 704 25.99 -22.41 7.02
N GLN A 705 25.95 -21.10 6.76
CA GLN A 705 24.74 -20.45 6.23
C GLN A 705 24.41 -20.93 4.80
N ALA A 706 25.40 -21.12 3.95
CA ALA A 706 25.22 -21.67 2.61
C ALA A 706 24.64 -23.09 2.64
N ALA A 707 25.07 -23.91 3.60
CA ALA A 707 24.53 -25.24 3.79
C ALA A 707 23.08 -25.23 4.32
N CYS A 708 22.74 -24.28 5.21
CA CYS A 708 21.38 -24.15 5.72
C CYS A 708 20.40 -23.62 4.64
N TYR A 709 20.85 -22.70 3.80
CA TYR A 709 20.01 -22.01 2.81
C TYR A 709 20.63 -22.02 1.40
N PRO A 710 20.69 -23.18 0.74
CA PRO A 710 21.32 -23.29 -0.59
C PRO A 710 20.58 -22.50 -1.68
N ALA A 711 19.28 -22.21 -1.49
CA ALA A 711 18.48 -21.43 -2.43
C ALA A 711 18.59 -19.91 -2.26
N PHE A 712 19.22 -19.44 -1.17
CA PHE A 712 19.23 -18.01 -0.86
C PHE A 712 19.94 -17.18 -1.93
N LEU A 713 19.20 -16.21 -2.50
CA LEU A 713 19.62 -15.33 -3.60
C LEU A 713 20.13 -16.07 -4.84
N GLN A 714 19.79 -17.34 -5.04
CA GLN A 714 20.17 -18.02 -6.27
C GLN A 714 19.35 -17.47 -7.46
N PRO A 715 19.99 -17.29 -8.64
CA PRO A 715 19.27 -16.83 -9.81
C PRO A 715 18.15 -17.78 -10.17
N ARG A 716 16.99 -17.25 -10.52
CA ARG A 716 15.97 -18.05 -11.22
C ARG A 716 16.58 -18.58 -12.52
N LEU A 717 16.37 -19.84 -12.80
CA LEU A 717 16.66 -20.38 -14.12
C LEU A 717 15.84 -19.59 -15.15
N SER A 718 16.54 -18.81 -15.98
CA SER A 718 15.89 -18.04 -17.04
C SER A 718 15.46 -19.03 -18.12
N HIS A 719 14.22 -19.17 -18.24
CA HIS A 719 13.27 -19.55 -19.27
C HIS A 719 12.25 -20.56 -18.75
N GLY A 720 11.10 -20.01 -18.36
CA GLY A 720 9.78 -20.62 -18.56
C GLY A 720 9.40 -21.87 -17.78
N GLU A 721 10.31 -22.73 -17.35
CA GLU A 721 9.96 -23.94 -16.61
C GLU A 721 11.10 -24.34 -15.67
N ALA A 722 10.81 -24.35 -14.37
CA ALA A 722 11.65 -25.04 -13.39
C ALA A 722 11.86 -26.50 -13.83
N LEU A 723 13.03 -27.09 -13.51
CA LEU A 723 13.22 -28.52 -13.73
C LEU A 723 12.13 -29.27 -12.96
N THR A 724 11.39 -30.15 -13.66
CA THR A 724 10.43 -31.03 -13.02
C THR A 724 11.13 -31.97 -12.07
N GLU A 725 10.43 -32.55 -11.11
CA GLU A 725 10.98 -33.54 -10.15
C GLU A 725 11.71 -34.68 -10.88
N THR A 726 11.17 -35.13 -12.01
CA THR A 726 11.77 -36.15 -12.87
C THR A 726 13.08 -35.68 -13.54
N GLU A 727 13.09 -34.44 -14.04
CA GLU A 727 14.29 -33.83 -14.63
C GLU A 727 15.38 -33.58 -13.57
N LEU A 728 15.00 -33.20 -12.35
CA LEU A 728 15.95 -33.09 -11.23
C LEU A 728 16.57 -34.45 -10.86
N GLN A 729 15.78 -35.53 -10.84
CA GLN A 729 16.27 -36.87 -10.60
C GLN A 729 17.24 -37.32 -11.73
N VAL A 730 16.88 -37.06 -13.00
CA VAL A 730 17.75 -37.33 -14.15
C VAL A 730 19.04 -36.51 -14.02
N LEU A 731 18.98 -35.23 -13.66
CA LEU A 731 20.16 -34.37 -13.49
C LEU A 731 21.10 -34.89 -12.38
N ARG A 732 20.54 -35.34 -11.25
CA ARG A 732 21.33 -35.99 -10.18
C ARG A 732 22.12 -37.20 -10.69
N LEU A 733 21.49 -38.05 -11.49
CA LEU A 733 22.13 -39.21 -12.08
C LEU A 733 23.15 -38.82 -13.17
N VAL A 734 22.91 -37.71 -13.91
CA VAL A 734 23.89 -37.12 -14.84
C VAL A 734 25.12 -36.62 -14.08
N CYS A 735 24.93 -35.99 -12.93
CA CYS A 735 26.03 -35.52 -12.07
C CYS A 735 26.82 -36.66 -11.43
N ALA A 736 26.19 -37.81 -11.18
CA ALA A 736 26.81 -39.04 -10.72
C ALA A 736 27.44 -39.87 -11.84
N ASP A 737 27.69 -39.25 -13.00
CA ASP A 737 28.35 -39.86 -14.19
C ASP A 737 27.62 -41.10 -14.77
N LYS A 738 26.32 -41.27 -14.51
CA LYS A 738 25.56 -42.38 -15.07
C LYS A 738 25.24 -42.17 -16.53
N SER A 739 25.46 -43.18 -17.37
CA SER A 739 25.07 -43.14 -18.78
C SER A 739 23.54 -43.07 -18.96
N ASN A 740 23.07 -42.64 -20.13
CA ASN A 740 21.64 -42.59 -20.39
C ASN A 740 20.98 -43.98 -20.31
N ALA A 741 21.73 -45.06 -20.58
CA ALA A 741 21.23 -46.43 -20.44
C ALA A 741 21.06 -46.82 -18.96
N GLU A 742 22.01 -46.47 -18.10
CA GLU A 742 21.94 -46.68 -16.64
C GLU A 742 20.81 -45.84 -16.01
N ILE A 743 20.66 -44.57 -16.44
CA ILE A 743 19.58 -43.70 -15.99
C ILE A 743 18.24 -44.34 -16.33
N GLY A 744 18.09 -44.89 -17.55
CA GLY A 744 16.87 -45.56 -17.96
C GLY A 744 16.56 -46.79 -17.09
N GLN A 745 17.56 -47.56 -16.71
CA GLN A 745 17.42 -48.70 -15.81
C GLN A 745 17.08 -48.28 -14.39
N ILE A 746 17.71 -47.25 -13.84
CA ILE A 746 17.48 -46.75 -12.45
C ILE A 746 16.08 -46.13 -12.29
N MET A 747 15.62 -45.45 -13.31
CA MET A 747 14.35 -44.72 -13.26
C MET A 747 13.19 -45.51 -13.91
N ASP A 748 13.43 -46.71 -14.40
CA ASP A 748 12.49 -47.56 -15.12
C ASP A 748 11.77 -46.86 -16.29
N ILE A 749 12.59 -46.08 -17.09
CA ILE A 749 12.13 -45.39 -18.30
C ILE A 749 12.95 -45.76 -19.52
N LYS A 750 12.32 -45.64 -20.71
CA LYS A 750 12.96 -46.00 -21.96
C LYS A 750 14.07 -45.02 -22.33
N LEU A 751 15.15 -45.53 -22.99
CA LEU A 751 16.29 -44.72 -23.41
C LEU A 751 15.91 -43.46 -24.22
N PRO A 752 14.96 -43.49 -25.15
CA PRO A 752 14.49 -42.24 -25.82
C PRO A 752 13.95 -41.20 -24.86
N THR A 753 13.19 -41.63 -23.84
CA THR A 753 12.63 -40.73 -22.80
C THR A 753 13.72 -40.08 -21.97
N VAL A 754 14.79 -40.85 -21.61
CA VAL A 754 15.98 -40.30 -20.94
C VAL A 754 16.65 -39.21 -21.80
N LYS A 755 16.81 -39.49 -23.11
CA LYS A 755 17.42 -38.53 -24.06
C LYS A 755 16.57 -37.23 -24.13
N THR A 756 15.26 -37.34 -24.13
CA THR A 756 14.35 -36.18 -24.12
C THR A 756 14.48 -35.38 -22.83
N HIS A 757 14.52 -36.04 -21.67
CA HIS A 757 14.77 -35.36 -20.40
C HIS A 757 16.13 -34.67 -20.36
N VAL A 758 17.20 -35.35 -20.82
CA VAL A 758 18.54 -34.75 -20.88
C VAL A 758 18.54 -33.53 -21.81
N SER A 759 17.89 -33.60 -22.98
CA SER A 759 17.78 -32.46 -23.90
C SER A 759 17.07 -31.27 -23.24
N HIS A 760 15.92 -31.52 -22.61
CA HIS A 760 15.15 -30.47 -21.90
C HIS A 760 15.96 -29.89 -20.74
N ILE A 761 16.75 -30.71 -20.03
CA ILE A 761 17.64 -30.23 -18.96
C ILE A 761 18.73 -29.32 -19.54
N LEU A 762 19.35 -29.69 -20.66
CA LEU A 762 20.36 -28.87 -21.32
C LEU A 762 19.77 -27.52 -21.77
N ASP A 763 18.60 -27.55 -22.39
CA ASP A 763 17.89 -26.35 -22.85
C ASP A 763 17.52 -25.46 -21.66
N LYS A 764 16.95 -26.02 -20.57
CA LYS A 764 16.57 -25.30 -19.36
C LYS A 764 17.80 -24.75 -18.60
N LEU A 765 18.95 -25.41 -18.63
CA LEU A 765 20.19 -24.93 -18.02
C LEU A 765 20.96 -23.97 -18.93
N GLY A 766 20.51 -23.74 -20.18
CA GLY A 766 21.19 -22.88 -21.16
C GLY A 766 22.55 -23.36 -21.56
N VAL A 767 22.77 -24.70 -21.59
CA VAL A 767 24.05 -25.33 -21.90
C VAL A 767 23.93 -26.34 -23.07
N ASN A 768 24.98 -26.53 -23.83
CA ASN A 768 24.95 -27.39 -25.01
C ASN A 768 25.50 -28.80 -24.78
N ARG A 769 26.23 -29.02 -23.70
CA ARG A 769 26.91 -30.27 -23.43
C ARG A 769 26.60 -30.82 -22.05
N ARG A 770 26.57 -32.16 -21.94
CA ARG A 770 26.34 -32.86 -20.68
C ARG A 770 27.37 -32.50 -19.59
N SER A 771 28.65 -32.30 -19.97
CA SER A 771 29.69 -31.86 -19.04
C SER A 771 29.44 -30.44 -18.50
N GLU A 772 28.87 -29.56 -19.34
CA GLU A 772 28.48 -28.21 -18.95
C GLU A 772 27.29 -28.24 -18.03
N ALA A 773 26.31 -29.14 -18.25
CA ALA A 773 25.16 -29.33 -17.35
C ALA A 773 25.60 -29.77 -15.94
N LYS A 774 26.62 -30.63 -15.84
CA LYS A 774 27.21 -31.04 -14.56
C LYS A 774 27.85 -29.85 -13.83
N THR A 775 28.59 -29.01 -14.58
CA THR A 775 29.17 -27.79 -14.03
C THR A 775 28.12 -26.76 -13.65
N ALA A 776 27.10 -26.59 -14.48
CA ALA A 776 25.98 -25.70 -14.22
C ALA A 776 25.17 -26.19 -13.00
N ALA A 777 24.87 -27.49 -12.90
CA ALA A 777 24.15 -28.07 -11.77
C ALA A 777 24.89 -27.87 -10.44
N LYS A 778 26.23 -27.99 -10.44
CA LYS A 778 27.06 -27.70 -9.26
C LYS A 778 27.08 -26.20 -8.94
N LYS A 779 27.27 -25.33 -9.97
CA LYS A 779 27.23 -23.89 -9.79
C LYS A 779 25.85 -23.37 -9.29
N LEU A 780 24.80 -24.03 -9.71
CA LEU A 780 23.42 -23.68 -9.35
C LEU A 780 22.88 -24.44 -8.11
N TRP A 781 23.74 -25.26 -7.48
CA TRP A 781 23.43 -26.06 -6.29
C TRP A 781 22.17 -26.96 -6.44
N LEU A 782 21.86 -27.37 -7.66
CA LEU A 782 20.74 -28.25 -7.97
C LEU A 782 20.98 -29.71 -7.52
N VAL A 783 22.22 -30.04 -7.21
CA VAL A 783 22.63 -31.36 -6.76
C VAL A 783 23.63 -31.22 -5.61
N PRO A 784 23.42 -31.89 -4.46
CA PRO A 784 24.36 -31.84 -3.34
C PRO A 784 25.70 -32.42 -3.76
N GLU A 785 26.80 -31.86 -3.28
CA GLU A 785 28.14 -32.50 -3.45
C GLU A 785 28.15 -33.81 -2.67
N GLU A 786 28.42 -34.92 -3.37
CA GLU A 786 28.76 -36.16 -2.68
C GLU A 786 30.07 -35.93 -1.91
N ARG A 787 30.04 -36.22 -0.60
CA ARG A 787 31.20 -36.26 0.27
C ARG A 787 32.13 -37.40 -0.07
#